data_2f178d65266b0ae18442c03eb7292752
#
_entry.id   2f178d65266b0ae18442c03eb7292752
#
_cell.length_a   1.000
_cell.length_b   1.000
_cell.length_c   1.000
_cell.angle_alpha   90.00
_cell.angle_beta   90.00
_cell.angle_gamma   90.00
#
_symmetry.space_group_name_H-M   'P 1'
#
loop_
_entity.id
_entity.type
_entity.pdbx_description
1 polymer ?
#
loop_
_entity_poly.entity_id
_entity_poly.type
_entity_poly.pdbx_seq_one_letter_code
_entity_poly.pdbx_strand_id
1 'polypeptide(L)'
;MLTGCTTHQIAEIIMQCRPLRNAVKCLFLNDVNEQCQKLCNRSAENSSVLRTPPSKHKELKNFSWEKVITEMKERVPDVLDVLAAVAIPNVTAHEDSAKQIAPLCTAYGILMFTRWKELSLIQKMNSILLSTGHATERTMKRLNRAGVTMTRETYRGIMDDIGSDLTVTIRRHVSAGCVPRLFFDNLDFKVLVNIILQNHRHSDMHWIAHYVTFDRVPSDHLDDSKPISDGTRFENIEYLLCQSELEKLRSDFIVLVARILAEFFEFMEPLKSAIPKHIQHRYSEFMNKKSVIIGLPVVPYNQSKHADVCQYLEYVQKLLVDIYKPQNQDMPVNADEVLKNVKVPLGGDLLGRERITGAKKTRLGCDSAAERFESIVETPALWHAKQSFLGYIWEQLYKPTPASGRRDIGTLYYFRQNFGLVNVPPRVQDNYSSCESLMLSATKAYICAAFMAWAGTTDTATSPSWVSSIAKERNSAVQWESLQIQIGKFVDEYVLTEFDIERAWREQLEQQCQQKENQRRSAGNDDEMTTISSPAQQPYSSGSVVILLQKSEDYKVLAVGKVVEVDAHISVPEKHVPVFVASIEECASAILAPGNVVFWPTDLLAVYRFPTMGTVETSQTSNSNLNSNISDIPPGSEEDRYLNYGLQVIQLGMMLMQLNDTEGEGDGERSLINWKMLLLYFRSRPRGKKYAFEAMRFITCVKGLYTEKIAHRVLHGQFVNPKGGEGSNYANDLKMEHLVGDNKVSLRGLCGNKTLKAVQRCSAAAYGLKECCTQYDDECGIHPESTKHTHACTTQDVKAMLTIVQQARPFQYQKGRTLQSFPNLTKSPLDQLDVALLNTWLTNHKRKLFSGVHDCNEEDNDEENELNDGDENTPEEDDVDD
;
A
#
# COMPACT_ATOMS: atom_id res chain seq x y z
N MET A 1 55.95 45.99 -45.49
CA MET A 1 55.97 46.27 -44.03
C MET A 1 55.65 45.07 -43.15
N LEU A 2 55.23 43.89 -43.67
CA LEU A 2 54.87 42.74 -42.89
C LEU A 2 55.89 41.59 -42.82
N THR A 3 56.96 41.73 -43.59
CA THR A 3 58.11 40.81 -43.58
C THR A 3 58.94 40.97 -42.32
N GLY A 4 58.86 40.11 -41.37
CA GLY A 4 59.60 40.13 -40.07
C GLY A 4 58.71 40.31 -38.84
N CYS A 5 57.38 40.54 -38.99
CA CYS A 5 56.45 40.66 -37.88
C CYS A 5 55.92 39.28 -37.45
N THR A 6 55.76 39.08 -36.14
CA THR A 6 55.05 37.92 -35.60
C THR A 6 53.56 37.96 -35.97
N THR A 7 52.87 36.80 -35.98
CA THR A 7 51.42 36.72 -36.24
C THR A 7 50.63 37.65 -35.31
N HIS A 8 51.07 37.80 -34.07
CA HIS A 8 50.43 38.69 -33.06
C HIS A 8 50.58 40.15 -33.42
N GLN A 9 51.79 40.63 -33.84
CA GLN A 9 52.07 41.99 -34.28
C GLN A 9 51.24 42.32 -35.56
N ILE A 10 51.10 41.37 -36.50
CA ILE A 10 50.25 41.51 -37.72
C ILE A 10 48.80 41.72 -37.29
N ALA A 11 48.29 40.92 -36.35
CA ALA A 11 46.95 41.02 -35.81
C ALA A 11 46.68 42.39 -35.15
N GLU A 12 47.63 42.89 -34.36
CA GLU A 12 47.56 44.23 -33.76
C GLU A 12 47.48 45.35 -34.76
N ILE A 13 48.29 45.32 -35.84
CA ILE A 13 48.25 46.26 -36.95
C ILE A 13 46.89 46.24 -37.66
N ILE A 14 46.36 45.04 -37.93
CA ILE A 14 45.05 44.88 -38.55
C ILE A 14 43.98 45.48 -37.63
N MET A 15 44.05 45.24 -36.31
CA MET A 15 43.06 45.74 -35.32
C MET A 15 43.09 47.28 -35.18
N GLN A 16 44.22 47.89 -35.40
CA GLN A 16 44.36 49.38 -35.38
C GLN A 16 43.85 50.03 -36.65
N CYS A 17 43.91 49.34 -37.82
CA CYS A 17 43.41 49.84 -39.09
C CYS A 17 41.93 49.47 -39.29
N ARG A 18 41.02 50.46 -39.10
CA ARG A 18 39.58 50.28 -39.20
C ARG A 18 39.08 49.57 -40.48
N PRO A 19 39.58 49.90 -41.72
CA PRO A 19 39.15 49.15 -42.95
C PRO A 19 39.59 47.69 -42.92
N LEU A 20 40.82 47.39 -42.50
CA LEU A 20 41.32 45.99 -42.42
C LEU A 20 40.59 45.21 -41.35
N ARG A 21 40.42 45.79 -40.16
CA ARG A 21 39.62 45.18 -39.10
C ARG A 21 38.20 44.85 -39.56
N ASN A 22 37.52 45.73 -40.29
CA ASN A 22 36.21 45.46 -40.79
C ASN A 22 36.21 44.35 -41.84
N ALA A 23 37.21 44.30 -42.76
CA ALA A 23 37.33 43.24 -43.75
C ALA A 23 37.57 41.86 -43.10
N VAL A 24 38.51 41.79 -42.12
CA VAL A 24 38.78 40.54 -41.36
C VAL A 24 37.53 40.09 -40.57
N LYS A 25 36.79 41.06 -39.95
CA LYS A 25 35.52 40.76 -39.27
C LYS A 25 34.47 40.21 -40.24
N CYS A 26 34.35 40.70 -41.46
CA CYS A 26 33.43 40.16 -42.48
C CYS A 26 33.81 38.74 -42.85
N LEU A 27 35.09 38.43 -43.04
CA LEU A 27 35.56 37.07 -43.37
C LEU A 27 35.24 36.11 -42.18
N PHE A 28 35.57 36.47 -40.97
CA PHE A 28 35.25 35.70 -39.77
C PHE A 28 33.74 35.45 -39.61
N LEU A 29 32.90 36.45 -39.87
CA LEU A 29 31.43 36.26 -39.80
C LEU A 29 30.91 35.35 -40.91
N ASN A 30 31.58 35.33 -42.09
CA ASN A 30 31.24 34.39 -43.16
C ASN A 30 31.59 32.96 -42.75
N ASP A 31 32.77 32.74 -42.13
CA ASP A 31 33.20 31.42 -41.65
C ASP A 31 32.22 30.91 -40.57
N VAL A 32 31.85 31.75 -39.61
CA VAL A 32 30.82 31.42 -38.60
C VAL A 32 29.50 31.05 -39.25
N ASN A 33 29.09 31.82 -40.27
CA ASN A 33 27.85 31.54 -41.00
C ASN A 33 27.91 30.20 -41.78
N GLU A 34 29.02 29.88 -42.40
CA GLU A 34 29.23 28.60 -43.11
C GLU A 34 29.23 27.41 -42.16
N GLN A 35 29.92 27.49 -41.01
CA GLN A 35 29.95 26.48 -39.97
C GLN A 35 28.52 26.17 -39.51
N CYS A 36 27.73 27.18 -39.14
CA CYS A 36 26.36 27.03 -38.75
C CYS A 36 25.47 26.48 -39.86
N GLN A 37 25.74 26.86 -41.12
CA GLN A 37 24.95 26.38 -42.29
C GLN A 37 25.14 24.87 -42.54
N LYS A 38 26.35 24.35 -42.32
CA LYS A 38 26.65 22.91 -42.50
C LYS A 38 25.87 22.05 -41.49
N LEU A 39 25.48 22.60 -40.37
CA LEU A 39 24.66 21.90 -39.34
C LEU A 39 23.17 21.84 -39.74
N CYS A 40 22.70 22.71 -40.60
CA CYS A 40 21.33 22.72 -41.12
C CYS A 40 21.09 21.65 -42.21
N ASN A 41 21.36 20.37 -41.80
CA ASN A 41 21.31 19.24 -42.74
C ASN A 41 20.38 18.14 -42.21
N ARG A 42 19.63 17.48 -43.07
CA ARG A 42 18.73 16.36 -42.79
C ARG A 42 19.38 14.99 -42.91
N SER A 43 20.55 14.90 -43.57
CA SER A 43 21.22 13.60 -43.74
C SER A 43 21.63 13.04 -42.40
N ALA A 44 21.48 11.71 -42.21
CA ALA A 44 21.78 11.05 -40.93
C ALA A 44 23.25 11.20 -40.53
N GLU A 45 24.17 11.15 -41.46
CA GLU A 45 25.63 11.24 -41.23
C GLU A 45 26.08 12.63 -40.80
N ASN A 46 25.43 13.69 -41.25
CA ASN A 46 25.79 15.08 -40.99
C ASN A 46 24.78 15.86 -40.18
N SER A 47 23.80 15.18 -39.57
CA SER A 47 22.80 15.81 -38.73
C SER A 47 23.41 16.40 -37.46
N SER A 48 22.96 17.57 -37.03
CA SER A 48 23.31 18.13 -35.72
C SER A 48 22.65 17.34 -34.60
N VAL A 49 23.31 17.26 -33.46
CA VAL A 49 22.74 16.70 -32.22
C VAL A 49 21.53 17.51 -31.72
N LEU A 50 21.42 18.79 -32.09
CA LEU A 50 20.24 19.62 -31.79
C LEU A 50 18.99 19.22 -32.60
N ARG A 51 19.13 18.43 -33.68
CA ARG A 51 18.04 18.04 -34.52
C ARG A 51 17.32 16.82 -33.93
N THR A 52 16.09 17.05 -33.45
CA THR A 52 15.21 16.01 -32.92
C THR A 52 13.90 15.98 -33.69
N PRO A 53 13.82 15.19 -34.82
CA PRO A 53 12.57 15.04 -35.55
C PRO A 53 11.51 14.32 -34.69
N PRO A 54 10.21 14.39 -35.09
CA PRO A 54 9.14 13.74 -34.31
C PRO A 54 9.38 12.26 -34.08
N SER A 55 9.93 11.52 -35.04
CA SER A 55 10.29 10.09 -34.87
C SER A 55 11.34 9.80 -33.77
N LYS A 56 11.99 10.83 -33.22
CA LYS A 56 13.04 10.74 -32.22
C LYS A 56 12.70 11.39 -30.89
N HIS A 57 11.44 11.76 -30.64
CA HIS A 57 11.04 12.34 -29.35
C HIS A 57 11.36 11.42 -28.16
N LYS A 58 11.33 10.11 -28.37
CA LYS A 58 11.71 9.10 -27.36
C LYS A 58 13.19 9.16 -26.97
N GLU A 59 14.04 9.72 -27.84
CA GLU A 59 15.48 9.89 -27.56
C GLU A 59 15.74 11.09 -26.62
N LEU A 60 14.76 11.95 -26.33
CA LEU A 60 14.91 13.07 -25.40
C LEU A 60 15.32 12.62 -24.00
N LYS A 61 14.97 11.39 -23.61
CA LYS A 61 15.42 10.76 -22.36
C LYS A 61 16.92 10.45 -22.31
N ASN A 62 17.63 10.54 -23.43
CA ASN A 62 19.08 10.37 -23.55
C ASN A 62 19.79 11.72 -23.76
N PHE A 63 19.18 12.80 -23.27
CA PHE A 63 19.75 14.14 -23.34
C PHE A 63 21.12 14.21 -22.70
N SER A 64 22.07 14.94 -23.31
CA SER A 64 23.41 15.14 -22.76
C SER A 64 24.00 16.47 -23.22
N TRP A 65 24.48 17.27 -22.29
CA TRP A 65 25.22 18.47 -22.54
C TRP A 65 26.56 18.19 -23.19
N GLU A 66 27.20 17.10 -22.84
CA GLU A 66 28.49 16.70 -23.39
C GLU A 66 28.42 16.52 -24.91
N LYS A 67 27.34 15.90 -25.41
CA LYS A 67 27.12 15.75 -26.86
C LYS A 67 26.99 17.10 -27.57
N VAL A 68 26.32 18.06 -26.93
CA VAL A 68 26.15 19.41 -27.50
C VAL A 68 27.44 20.19 -27.50
N ILE A 69 28.20 20.19 -26.40
CA ILE A 69 29.48 20.92 -26.34
C ILE A 69 30.54 20.30 -27.25
N THR A 70 30.52 18.97 -27.40
CA THR A 70 31.44 18.27 -28.35
C THR A 70 31.13 18.68 -29.80
N GLU A 71 29.86 18.74 -30.20
CA GLU A 71 29.48 19.25 -31.51
C GLU A 71 29.95 20.69 -31.70
N MET A 72 29.84 21.54 -30.68
CA MET A 72 30.30 22.93 -30.76
C MET A 72 31.83 22.99 -30.97
N LYS A 73 32.61 22.18 -30.24
CA LYS A 73 34.06 22.14 -30.36
C LYS A 73 34.51 21.66 -31.75
N GLU A 74 33.85 20.64 -32.30
CA GLU A 74 34.27 19.97 -33.52
C GLU A 74 33.76 20.64 -34.79
N ARG A 75 32.54 21.21 -34.75
CA ARG A 75 31.80 21.63 -35.97
C ARG A 75 31.58 23.12 -36.10
N VAL A 76 31.56 23.84 -34.92
CA VAL A 76 31.34 25.29 -34.89
C VAL A 76 32.26 25.97 -33.84
N PRO A 77 33.59 25.74 -33.90
CA PRO A 77 34.54 26.25 -32.89
C PRO A 77 34.47 27.75 -32.73
N ASP A 78 34.35 28.50 -33.84
CA ASP A 78 34.30 29.97 -33.78
C ASP A 78 33.09 30.50 -33.04
N VAL A 79 31.93 29.78 -33.11
CA VAL A 79 30.73 30.13 -32.36
C VAL A 79 30.98 29.86 -30.85
N LEU A 80 31.63 28.77 -30.52
CA LEU A 80 31.97 28.43 -29.15
C LEU A 80 32.91 29.50 -28.55
N ASP A 81 33.97 29.90 -29.30
CA ASP A 81 34.93 30.88 -28.84
C ASP A 81 34.27 32.24 -28.59
N VAL A 82 33.38 32.67 -29.45
CA VAL A 82 32.61 33.92 -29.26
C VAL A 82 31.70 33.82 -28.04
N LEU A 83 30.94 32.72 -27.85
CA LEU A 83 30.08 32.56 -26.70
C LEU A 83 30.87 32.46 -25.40
N ALA A 84 32.00 31.74 -25.44
CA ALA A 84 32.91 31.63 -24.30
C ALA A 84 33.53 32.99 -23.91
N ALA A 85 33.98 33.77 -24.88
CA ALA A 85 34.53 35.13 -24.66
C ALA A 85 33.50 36.08 -24.05
N VAL A 86 32.22 35.89 -24.32
CA VAL A 86 31.12 36.69 -23.71
C VAL A 86 30.79 36.18 -22.31
N ALA A 87 30.80 34.87 -22.09
CA ALA A 87 30.31 34.27 -20.85
C ALA A 87 31.38 34.13 -19.77
N ILE A 88 32.66 34.03 -20.17
CA ILE A 88 33.78 33.70 -19.27
C ILE A 88 34.76 34.86 -19.21
N PRO A 89 34.76 35.72 -18.14
CA PRO A 89 35.55 36.93 -18.07
C PRO A 89 37.09 36.70 -18.05
N ASN A 90 37.55 35.54 -17.55
CA ASN A 90 38.97 35.17 -17.49
C ASN A 90 39.17 33.71 -17.78
N VAL A 91 39.81 33.37 -18.89
CA VAL A 91 40.06 32.00 -19.37
C VAL A 91 41.02 31.17 -18.51
N THR A 92 41.58 31.78 -17.45
CA THR A 92 42.60 31.18 -16.58
C THR A 92 42.07 30.36 -15.38
N ALA A 93 40.78 30.32 -15.15
CA ALA A 93 40.20 29.54 -14.04
C ALA A 93 39.71 28.17 -14.48
N HIS A 94 40.54 27.15 -14.26
CA HIS A 94 40.23 25.75 -14.54
C HIS A 94 39.18 25.08 -13.62
N GLU A 95 38.68 25.77 -12.62
CA GLU A 95 37.90 25.11 -11.56
C GLU A 95 36.35 25.06 -11.73
N ASP A 96 35.76 25.81 -12.66
CA ASP A 96 34.28 25.88 -12.79
C ASP A 96 33.74 25.62 -14.21
N SER A 97 34.51 24.99 -15.11
CA SER A 97 34.11 24.77 -16.51
C SER A 97 32.79 23.96 -16.65
N ALA A 98 32.52 23.06 -15.72
CA ALA A 98 31.31 22.23 -15.76
C ALA A 98 30.03 23.07 -15.58
N LYS A 99 30.03 24.08 -14.71
CA LYS A 99 28.88 24.98 -14.48
C LYS A 99 28.56 25.88 -15.67
N GLN A 100 29.50 26.08 -16.55
CA GLN A 100 29.40 27.00 -17.70
C GLN A 100 28.88 26.29 -18.95
N ILE A 101 28.96 24.94 -19.03
CA ILE A 101 28.58 24.14 -20.19
C ILE A 101 27.09 24.32 -20.51
N ALA A 102 26.21 24.12 -19.54
CA ALA A 102 24.77 24.21 -19.76
C ALA A 102 24.29 25.60 -20.25
N PRO A 103 24.76 26.75 -19.67
CA PRO A 103 24.45 28.07 -20.20
C PRO A 103 24.94 28.30 -21.64
N LEU A 104 26.18 27.91 -21.95
CA LEU A 104 26.74 28.03 -23.31
C LEU A 104 25.93 27.23 -24.34
N CYS A 105 25.67 25.95 -24.04
CA CYS A 105 24.89 25.07 -24.89
C CYS A 105 23.43 25.57 -25.02
N THR A 106 22.86 26.15 -23.99
CA THR A 106 21.51 26.72 -24.03
C THR A 106 21.47 27.94 -24.96
N ALA A 107 22.44 28.88 -24.82
CA ALA A 107 22.54 30.03 -25.71
C ALA A 107 22.72 29.60 -27.17
N TYR A 108 23.65 28.67 -27.44
CA TYR A 108 23.84 28.06 -28.74
C TYR A 108 22.55 27.44 -29.30
N GLY A 109 21.85 26.62 -28.54
CA GLY A 109 20.60 26.01 -28.93
C GLY A 109 19.51 27.02 -29.30
N ILE A 110 19.41 28.15 -28.57
CA ILE A 110 18.45 29.21 -28.91
C ILE A 110 18.78 29.89 -30.22
N LEU A 111 20.05 30.20 -30.47
CA LEU A 111 20.51 30.81 -31.70
C LEU A 111 20.33 29.89 -32.90
N MET A 112 20.71 28.63 -32.76
CA MET A 112 20.58 27.62 -33.84
C MET A 112 19.10 27.30 -34.18
N PHE A 113 18.22 27.22 -33.17
CA PHE A 113 16.77 27.13 -33.37
C PHE A 113 16.17 28.31 -34.13
N THR A 114 16.71 29.52 -33.90
CA THR A 114 16.28 30.71 -34.62
C THR A 114 16.68 30.60 -36.11
N ARG A 115 17.87 30.05 -36.38
CA ARG A 115 18.37 29.81 -37.74
C ARG A 115 17.56 28.73 -38.47
N TRP A 116 17.32 27.59 -37.79
CA TRP A 116 16.56 26.50 -38.41
C TRP A 116 15.72 25.75 -37.34
N LYS A 117 14.42 25.77 -37.48
CA LYS A 117 13.43 25.30 -36.49
C LYS A 117 13.52 23.78 -36.16
N GLU A 118 14.21 22.98 -37.01
CA GLU A 118 14.41 21.58 -36.73
C GLU A 118 15.50 21.34 -35.65
N LEU A 119 16.39 22.32 -35.43
CA LEU A 119 17.40 22.28 -34.34
C LEU A 119 16.77 22.63 -33.00
N SER A 120 15.93 21.75 -32.49
CA SER A 120 14.94 22.05 -31.45
C SER A 120 15.12 21.26 -30.13
N LEU A 121 16.24 20.57 -29.98
CA LEU A 121 16.51 19.74 -28.77
C LEU A 121 16.30 20.54 -27.46
N ILE A 122 16.98 21.70 -27.37
CA ILE A 122 16.93 22.53 -26.15
C ILE A 122 15.52 23.04 -25.91
N GLN A 123 14.81 23.50 -26.95
CA GLN A 123 13.43 24.00 -26.83
C GLN A 123 12.46 22.92 -26.39
N LYS A 124 12.66 21.68 -26.83
CA LYS A 124 11.82 20.53 -26.42
C LYS A 124 12.06 20.18 -24.95
N MET A 125 13.35 20.10 -24.54
CA MET A 125 13.68 19.87 -23.15
C MET A 125 13.13 20.97 -22.24
N ASN A 126 13.34 22.25 -22.60
CA ASN A 126 12.76 23.38 -21.86
C ASN A 126 11.24 23.31 -21.77
N SER A 127 10.56 22.87 -22.84
CA SER A 127 9.11 22.70 -22.84
C SER A 127 8.66 21.59 -21.89
N ILE A 128 9.41 20.49 -21.82
CA ILE A 128 9.16 19.41 -20.86
C ILE A 128 9.34 19.93 -19.44
N LEU A 129 10.48 20.52 -19.11
CA LEU A 129 10.80 21.02 -17.77
C LEU A 129 9.77 22.04 -17.27
N LEU A 130 9.43 23.02 -18.11
CA LEU A 130 8.48 24.07 -17.74
C LEU A 130 7.04 23.54 -17.62
N SER A 131 6.66 22.57 -18.43
CA SER A 131 5.33 21.98 -18.40
C SER A 131 5.18 21.02 -17.20
N THR A 132 6.20 20.22 -16.89
CA THR A 132 6.21 19.40 -15.68
C THR A 132 6.30 20.23 -14.40
N GLY A 133 6.96 21.42 -14.47
CA GLY A 133 6.96 22.43 -13.41
C GLY A 133 5.70 23.31 -13.42
N HIS A 134 4.63 22.93 -14.13
CA HIS A 134 3.31 23.62 -14.15
C HIS A 134 3.33 25.07 -14.65
N ALA A 135 4.30 25.45 -15.50
CA ALA A 135 4.30 26.77 -16.12
C ALA A 135 2.99 27.00 -16.93
N THR A 136 2.38 28.14 -16.71
CA THR A 136 1.11 28.49 -17.38
C THR A 136 1.27 28.55 -18.91
N GLU A 137 0.19 28.27 -19.65
CA GLU A 137 0.19 28.39 -21.12
C GLU A 137 0.66 29.77 -21.58
N ARG A 138 0.32 30.81 -20.84
CA ARG A 138 0.74 32.18 -21.14
C ARG A 138 2.26 32.35 -21.03
N THR A 139 2.86 31.75 -19.98
CA THR A 139 4.32 31.73 -19.79
C THR A 139 5.00 30.98 -20.93
N MET A 140 4.49 29.79 -21.29
CA MET A 140 5.01 29.00 -22.41
C MET A 140 4.96 29.77 -23.73
N LYS A 141 3.85 30.47 -24.03
CA LYS A 141 3.73 31.33 -25.22
C LYS A 141 4.74 32.46 -25.24
N ARG A 142 4.99 33.12 -24.11
CA ARG A 142 6.01 34.20 -24.01
C ARG A 142 7.40 33.67 -24.29
N LEU A 143 7.78 32.54 -23.68
CA LEU A 143 9.07 31.91 -23.84
C LEU A 143 9.26 31.34 -25.28
N ASN A 144 8.16 30.88 -25.92
CA ASN A 144 8.20 30.47 -27.31
C ASN A 144 8.55 31.63 -28.23
N ARG A 145 8.02 32.83 -27.97
CA ARG A 145 8.37 34.04 -28.75
C ARG A 145 9.85 34.41 -28.60
N ALA A 146 10.44 34.10 -27.47
CA ALA A 146 11.88 34.30 -27.18
C ALA A 146 12.76 33.14 -27.74
N GLY A 147 12.19 32.13 -28.40
CA GLY A 147 12.93 30.98 -28.90
C GLY A 147 13.37 29.98 -27.85
N VAL A 148 12.84 30.06 -26.63
CA VAL A 148 13.24 29.20 -25.47
C VAL A 148 12.44 27.89 -25.40
N THR A 149 11.18 27.91 -25.84
CA THR A 149 10.27 26.75 -25.79
C THR A 149 9.64 26.45 -27.16
N MET A 150 9.04 25.27 -27.26
CA MET A 150 8.21 24.86 -28.39
C MET A 150 6.80 25.41 -28.26
N THR A 151 6.02 25.28 -29.33
CA THR A 151 4.58 25.60 -29.32
C THR A 151 3.82 24.53 -28.55
N ARG A 152 2.62 24.83 -28.03
CA ARG A 152 1.73 23.91 -27.38
C ARG A 152 1.42 22.65 -28.21
N GLU A 153 1.22 22.85 -29.52
CA GLU A 153 0.92 21.74 -30.43
C GLU A 153 2.10 20.77 -30.54
N THR A 154 3.32 21.32 -30.68
CA THR A 154 4.52 20.49 -30.71
C THR A 154 4.71 19.75 -29.41
N TYR A 155 4.46 20.41 -28.26
CA TYR A 155 4.56 19.74 -26.94
C TYR A 155 3.52 18.63 -26.79
N ARG A 156 2.29 18.81 -27.27
CA ARG A 156 1.28 17.75 -27.30
C ARG A 156 1.76 16.56 -28.14
N GLY A 157 2.37 16.80 -29.29
CA GLY A 157 2.96 15.75 -30.13
C GLY A 157 4.07 14.99 -29.36
N ILE A 158 4.91 15.70 -28.61
CA ILE A 158 5.93 15.05 -27.76
C ILE A 158 5.28 14.12 -26.73
N MET A 159 4.22 14.57 -26.05
CA MET A 159 3.49 13.74 -25.09
C MET A 159 2.86 12.51 -25.76
N ASP A 160 2.23 12.67 -26.95
CA ASP A 160 1.61 11.56 -27.65
C ASP A 160 2.66 10.50 -28.07
N ASP A 161 3.83 10.95 -28.56
CA ASP A 161 4.93 10.06 -28.97
C ASP A 161 5.54 9.32 -27.77
N ILE A 162 5.80 10.02 -26.67
CA ILE A 162 6.33 9.43 -25.43
C ILE A 162 5.31 8.46 -24.84
N GLY A 163 4.04 8.85 -24.76
CA GLY A 163 2.96 8.03 -24.21
C GLY A 163 2.68 6.77 -25.02
N SER A 164 2.91 6.79 -26.34
CA SER A 164 2.71 5.62 -27.20
C SER A 164 3.67 4.46 -26.93
N ASP A 165 4.75 4.68 -26.19
CA ASP A 165 5.80 3.70 -25.91
C ASP A 165 5.54 2.83 -24.67
N LEU A 166 4.52 3.14 -23.88
CA LEU A 166 4.27 2.47 -22.59
C LEU A 166 4.10 0.96 -22.76
N THR A 167 3.20 0.51 -23.61
CA THR A 167 2.94 -0.93 -23.83
C THR A 167 4.19 -1.63 -24.36
N VAL A 168 4.97 -0.98 -25.24
CA VAL A 168 6.23 -1.53 -25.77
C VAL A 168 7.26 -1.65 -24.65
N THR A 169 7.35 -0.66 -23.77
CA THR A 169 8.26 -0.67 -22.61
C THR A 169 7.89 -1.79 -21.64
N ILE A 170 6.61 -1.95 -21.29
CA ILE A 170 6.14 -3.03 -20.42
C ILE A 170 6.42 -4.40 -21.05
N ARG A 171 6.11 -4.56 -22.36
CA ARG A 171 6.38 -5.79 -23.12
C ARG A 171 7.86 -6.16 -23.11
N ARG A 172 8.76 -5.18 -23.20
CA ARG A 172 10.21 -5.42 -23.13
C ARG A 172 10.61 -6.00 -21.77
N HIS A 173 10.06 -5.50 -20.67
CA HIS A 173 10.30 -6.05 -19.34
C HIS A 173 9.73 -7.47 -19.22
N VAL A 174 8.52 -7.72 -19.69
CA VAL A 174 7.89 -9.05 -19.68
C VAL A 174 8.70 -10.04 -20.53
N SER A 175 9.17 -9.63 -21.72
CA SER A 175 10.03 -10.46 -22.59
C SER A 175 11.40 -10.73 -21.96
N ALA A 176 11.87 -9.90 -21.05
CA ALA A 176 13.07 -10.12 -20.26
C ALA A 176 12.84 -11.00 -19.01
N GLY A 177 11.65 -11.58 -18.84
CA GLY A 177 11.29 -12.47 -17.73
C GLY A 177 10.73 -11.74 -16.50
N CYS A 178 10.52 -10.42 -16.56
CA CYS A 178 9.91 -9.70 -15.46
C CYS A 178 8.40 -9.99 -15.39
N VAL A 179 7.90 -10.30 -14.19
CA VAL A 179 6.50 -10.65 -13.97
C VAL A 179 5.73 -9.43 -13.47
N PRO A 180 4.70 -8.97 -14.19
CA PRO A 180 3.98 -7.75 -13.85
C PRO A 180 2.99 -7.93 -12.69
N ARG A 181 2.70 -6.81 -12.02
CA ARG A 181 1.57 -6.61 -11.12
C ARG A 181 1.02 -5.20 -11.29
N LEU A 182 -0.24 -5.01 -10.99
CA LEU A 182 -0.93 -3.74 -11.16
C LEU A 182 -1.52 -3.26 -9.84
N PHE A 183 -1.63 -1.94 -9.74
CA PHE A 183 -2.36 -1.25 -8.68
C PHE A 183 -3.21 -0.15 -9.27
N PHE A 184 -4.38 0.07 -8.69
CA PHE A 184 -5.31 1.10 -9.12
C PHE A 184 -5.97 1.78 -7.93
N ASP A 185 -6.49 2.98 -8.18
CA ASP A 185 -7.24 3.74 -7.20
C ASP A 185 -8.10 4.81 -7.89
N ASN A 186 -9.01 5.43 -7.15
CA ASN A 186 -9.82 6.53 -7.61
C ASN A 186 -8.99 7.78 -7.89
N LEU A 187 -9.29 8.40 -9.02
CA LEU A 187 -8.87 9.75 -9.35
C LEU A 187 -10.10 10.65 -9.42
N ASP A 188 -10.42 11.28 -8.31
CA ASP A 188 -11.55 12.18 -8.19
C ASP A 188 -11.14 13.61 -8.48
N PHE A 189 -11.86 14.28 -9.36
CA PHE A 189 -11.64 15.69 -9.69
C PHE A 189 -12.89 16.37 -10.23
N LYS A 190 -12.98 17.70 -10.04
CA LYS A 190 -14.08 18.51 -10.53
C LYS A 190 -13.74 19.18 -11.86
N VAL A 191 -14.69 19.18 -12.77
CA VAL A 191 -14.67 19.99 -13.97
C VAL A 191 -15.60 21.18 -13.76
N LEU A 192 -15.00 22.32 -13.50
CA LEU A 192 -15.75 23.55 -13.25
C LEU A 192 -16.09 24.25 -14.57
N VAL A 193 -17.28 24.77 -14.70
CA VAL A 193 -17.75 25.57 -15.83
C VAL A 193 -17.89 27.03 -15.43
N ASN A 194 -17.46 27.94 -16.29
CA ASN A 194 -17.52 29.38 -16.01
C ASN A 194 -18.97 29.93 -16.02
N ILE A 195 -19.86 29.32 -16.81
CA ILE A 195 -21.26 29.70 -16.91
C ILE A 195 -22.09 28.45 -16.64
N ILE A 196 -22.91 28.51 -15.61
CA ILE A 196 -23.82 27.42 -15.23
C ILE A 196 -25.12 27.59 -16.00
N LEU A 197 -25.45 26.58 -16.84
CA LEU A 197 -26.72 26.49 -17.57
C LEU A 197 -27.42 25.18 -17.20
N GLN A 198 -28.68 25.02 -17.60
CA GLN A 198 -29.42 23.78 -17.33
C GLN A 198 -28.69 22.53 -17.77
N ASN A 199 -28.02 22.56 -18.94
CA ASN A 199 -27.28 21.44 -19.52
C ASN A 199 -25.76 21.62 -19.43
N HIS A 200 -25.25 22.58 -18.66
CA HIS A 200 -23.84 22.90 -18.53
C HIS A 200 -23.53 23.24 -17.07
N ARG A 201 -23.24 22.22 -16.28
CA ARG A 201 -23.00 22.31 -14.83
C ARG A 201 -21.61 21.79 -14.49
N HIS A 202 -21.18 22.09 -13.28
CA HIS A 202 -20.01 21.42 -12.71
C HIS A 202 -20.22 19.90 -12.75
N SER A 203 -19.18 19.17 -13.04
CA SER A 203 -19.22 17.71 -13.12
C SER A 203 -18.13 17.12 -12.23
N ASP A 204 -18.52 16.24 -11.34
CA ASP A 204 -17.60 15.42 -10.58
C ASP A 204 -17.20 14.21 -11.43
N MET A 205 -15.91 13.99 -11.57
CA MET A 205 -15.33 12.91 -12.34
C MET A 205 -14.68 11.92 -11.41
N HIS A 206 -15.10 10.65 -11.50
CA HIS A 206 -14.58 9.53 -10.73
C HIS A 206 -13.95 8.55 -11.71
N TRP A 207 -12.64 8.70 -11.94
CA TRP A 207 -11.91 7.88 -12.90
C TRP A 207 -10.90 6.99 -12.16
N ILE A 208 -10.36 5.99 -12.84
CA ILE A 208 -9.34 5.10 -12.28
C ILE A 208 -7.97 5.53 -12.79
N ALA A 209 -7.07 5.81 -11.85
CA ALA A 209 -5.63 5.87 -12.09
C ALA A 209 -5.01 4.52 -11.75
N HIS A 210 -3.97 4.10 -12.45
CA HIS A 210 -3.33 2.82 -12.22
C HIS A 210 -1.87 2.82 -12.68
N TYR A 211 -1.10 1.86 -12.18
CA TYR A 211 0.28 1.66 -12.60
C TYR A 211 0.65 0.17 -12.65
N VAL A 212 1.70 -0.14 -13.39
CA VAL A 212 2.34 -1.44 -13.40
C VAL A 212 3.70 -1.36 -12.73
N THR A 213 4.02 -2.40 -11.98
CA THR A 213 5.36 -2.68 -11.47
C THR A 213 5.69 -4.16 -11.67
N PHE A 214 6.88 -4.60 -11.30
CA PHE A 214 7.31 -5.98 -11.53
C PHE A 214 7.79 -6.62 -10.24
N ASP A 215 7.57 -7.92 -10.12
CA ASP A 215 8.06 -8.70 -8.99
C ASP A 215 9.59 -8.64 -8.95
N ARG A 216 10.13 -8.38 -7.76
CA ARG A 216 11.59 -8.32 -7.53
C ARG A 216 12.12 -9.66 -7.02
N VAL A 217 11.28 -10.42 -6.32
CA VAL A 217 11.63 -11.73 -5.77
C VAL A 217 11.25 -12.82 -6.79
N PRO A 218 12.19 -13.70 -7.19
CA PRO A 218 11.91 -14.78 -8.14
C PRO A 218 10.90 -15.78 -7.59
N SER A 219 10.02 -16.28 -8.45
CA SER A 219 8.97 -17.26 -8.10
C SER A 219 8.85 -18.44 -9.08
N ASP A 220 9.75 -18.54 -10.06
CA ASP A 220 9.65 -19.54 -11.13
C ASP A 220 9.89 -20.98 -10.66
N HIS A 221 10.55 -21.14 -9.51
CA HIS A 221 10.85 -22.42 -8.89
C HIS A 221 9.69 -22.99 -8.05
N LEU A 222 8.58 -22.26 -7.90
CA LEU A 222 7.47 -22.62 -7.04
C LEU A 222 6.32 -23.28 -7.81
N ASP A 223 5.57 -24.17 -7.14
CA ASP A 223 4.44 -24.89 -7.73
C ASP A 223 3.26 -23.93 -7.99
N ASP A 224 2.71 -24.00 -9.19
CA ASP A 224 1.54 -23.25 -9.63
C ASP A 224 0.37 -24.16 -10.06
N SER A 225 0.43 -25.45 -9.74
CA SER A 225 -0.52 -26.45 -10.23
C SER A 225 -1.77 -26.59 -9.36
N LYS A 226 -1.65 -26.36 -8.04
CA LYS A 226 -2.73 -26.56 -7.08
C LYS A 226 -2.65 -25.56 -5.91
N PRO A 227 -3.76 -25.26 -5.23
CA PRO A 227 -3.78 -24.51 -3.99
C PRO A 227 -2.92 -25.15 -2.90
N ILE A 228 -2.38 -24.33 -1.99
CA ILE A 228 -1.56 -24.79 -0.85
C ILE A 228 -2.37 -25.70 0.08
N SER A 229 -3.62 -25.36 0.33
CA SER A 229 -4.49 -26.14 1.21
C SER A 229 -5.92 -26.15 0.68
N ASP A 230 -6.72 -27.07 1.15
CA ASP A 230 -8.17 -27.09 0.94
C ASP A 230 -8.91 -26.59 2.20
N GLY A 231 -10.20 -26.23 2.04
CA GLY A 231 -10.99 -25.66 3.12
C GLY A 231 -11.21 -26.61 4.30
N THR A 232 -11.01 -27.92 4.13
CA THR A 232 -11.19 -28.93 5.16
C THR A 232 -9.98 -29.04 6.06
N ARG A 233 -8.79 -28.76 5.53
CA ARG A 233 -7.51 -28.86 6.23
C ARG A 233 -7.02 -27.56 6.83
N PHE A 234 -7.60 -26.43 6.42
CA PHE A 234 -7.22 -25.12 6.94
C PHE A 234 -7.87 -24.88 8.30
N GLU A 235 -7.09 -25.00 9.36
CA GLU A 235 -7.56 -24.84 10.73
C GLU A 235 -7.59 -23.37 11.18
N ASN A 236 -8.45 -23.04 12.15
CA ASN A 236 -8.54 -21.67 12.67
C ASN A 236 -7.29 -21.22 13.44
N ILE A 237 -6.47 -22.15 13.90
CA ILE A 237 -5.18 -21.84 14.55
C ILE A 237 -4.20 -21.16 13.57
N GLU A 238 -4.35 -21.36 12.26
CA GLU A 238 -3.50 -20.73 11.25
C GLU A 238 -3.62 -19.21 11.19
N TYR A 239 -4.71 -18.66 11.71
CA TYR A 239 -4.89 -17.21 11.86
C TYR A 239 -4.16 -16.62 13.06
N LEU A 240 -3.73 -17.43 13.99
CA LEU A 240 -2.99 -17.01 15.18
C LEU A 240 -1.48 -17.10 14.92
N LEU A 241 -0.71 -16.41 15.76
CA LEU A 241 0.74 -16.56 15.75
C LEU A 241 1.12 -17.91 16.35
N CYS A 242 1.94 -18.66 15.63
CA CYS A 242 2.61 -19.81 16.22
C CYS A 242 3.83 -19.36 17.03
N GLN A 243 4.39 -20.27 17.83
CA GLN A 243 5.52 -19.96 18.71
C GLN A 243 6.73 -19.38 17.97
N SER A 244 7.07 -19.90 16.78
CA SER A 244 8.18 -19.38 15.98
C SER A 244 7.93 -17.98 15.42
N GLU A 245 6.68 -17.67 15.07
CA GLU A 245 6.29 -16.32 14.62
C GLU A 245 6.33 -15.32 15.80
N LEU A 246 5.93 -15.75 16.99
CA LEU A 246 6.02 -14.95 18.21
C LEU A 246 7.47 -14.66 18.60
N GLU A 247 8.35 -15.66 18.53
CA GLU A 247 9.79 -15.49 18.76
C GLU A 247 10.44 -14.55 17.75
N LYS A 248 10.03 -14.61 16.48
CA LYS A 248 10.46 -13.66 15.45
C LYS A 248 9.99 -12.24 15.77
N LEU A 249 8.72 -12.05 16.10
CA LEU A 249 8.16 -10.76 16.50
C LEU A 249 8.88 -10.20 17.74
N ARG A 250 9.16 -11.05 18.72
CA ARG A 250 9.95 -10.69 19.92
C ARG A 250 11.35 -10.21 19.55
N SER A 251 12.02 -10.93 18.65
CA SER A 251 13.36 -10.56 18.17
C SER A 251 13.35 -9.21 17.46
N ASP A 252 12.35 -8.96 16.64
CA ASP A 252 12.18 -7.68 15.96
C ASP A 252 11.97 -6.54 16.96
N PHE A 253 11.11 -6.72 17.97
CA PHE A 253 10.90 -5.72 19.02
C PHE A 253 12.17 -5.43 19.81
N ILE A 254 13.00 -6.44 20.07
CA ILE A 254 14.30 -6.23 20.73
C ILE A 254 15.19 -5.29 19.93
N VAL A 255 15.26 -5.47 18.60
CA VAL A 255 16.03 -4.58 17.71
C VAL A 255 15.46 -3.16 17.72
N LEU A 256 14.14 -3.03 17.62
CA LEU A 256 13.47 -1.72 17.60
C LEU A 256 13.66 -0.96 18.91
N VAL A 257 13.52 -1.64 20.06
CA VAL A 257 13.80 -1.06 21.39
C VAL A 257 15.27 -0.68 21.52
N ALA A 258 16.21 -1.56 21.08
CA ALA A 258 17.65 -1.27 21.11
C ALA A 258 17.98 0.01 20.33
N ARG A 259 17.39 0.20 19.16
CA ARG A 259 17.57 1.43 18.35
C ARG A 259 17.07 2.67 19.09
N ILE A 260 15.91 2.60 19.76
CA ILE A 260 15.38 3.70 20.57
C ILE A 260 16.32 4.01 21.74
N LEU A 261 16.77 3.00 22.48
CA LEU A 261 17.69 3.22 23.58
C LEU A 261 19.02 3.83 23.11
N ALA A 262 19.55 3.39 21.95
CA ALA A 262 20.75 3.96 21.37
C ALA A 262 20.58 5.40 20.85
N GLU A 263 19.36 5.83 20.57
CA GLU A 263 19.05 7.21 20.18
C GLU A 263 18.99 8.16 21.35
N PHE A 264 18.50 7.71 22.52
CA PHE A 264 18.17 8.60 23.65
C PHE A 264 19.07 8.45 24.87
N PHE A 265 19.80 7.35 25.02
CA PHE A 265 20.65 7.09 26.20
C PHE A 265 22.14 7.19 25.83
N GLU A 266 22.86 8.11 26.48
CA GLU A 266 24.28 8.36 26.22
C GLU A 266 25.15 7.13 26.50
N PHE A 267 24.81 6.33 27.51
CA PHE A 267 25.55 5.13 27.86
C PHE A 267 25.46 4.01 26.79
N MET A 268 24.52 4.10 25.86
CA MET A 268 24.39 3.16 24.73
C MET A 268 25.34 3.48 23.56
N GLU A 269 25.98 4.67 23.54
CA GLU A 269 26.85 5.08 22.43
C GLU A 269 27.96 4.04 22.11
N PRO A 270 28.65 3.42 23.10
CA PRO A 270 29.66 2.37 22.82
C PRO A 270 29.07 1.09 22.17
N LEU A 271 27.77 0.83 22.33
CA LEU A 271 27.09 -0.36 21.84
C LEU A 271 26.34 -0.11 20.53
N LYS A 272 26.25 1.13 20.08
CA LYS A 272 25.47 1.54 18.93
C LYS A 272 25.88 0.85 17.62
N SER A 273 27.18 0.59 17.47
CA SER A 273 27.73 -0.12 16.31
C SER A 273 27.36 -1.62 16.28
N ALA A 274 27.00 -2.20 17.41
CA ALA A 274 26.59 -3.59 17.51
C ALA A 274 25.09 -3.80 17.19
N ILE A 275 24.29 -2.74 17.31
CA ILE A 275 22.85 -2.81 17.06
C ILE A 275 22.56 -2.81 15.55
N PRO A 276 21.78 -3.78 15.04
CA PRO A 276 21.45 -3.85 13.62
C PRO A 276 20.67 -2.61 13.16
N LYS A 277 21.18 -1.94 12.10
CA LYS A 277 20.47 -0.82 11.47
C LYS A 277 19.26 -1.27 10.67
N HIS A 278 19.35 -2.45 10.09
CA HIS A 278 18.32 -3.08 9.26
C HIS A 278 18.08 -4.51 9.74
N ILE A 279 16.82 -4.94 9.78
CA ILE A 279 16.46 -6.32 10.08
C ILE A 279 16.47 -7.08 8.77
N GLN A 280 17.59 -7.80 8.52
CA GLN A 280 17.79 -8.55 7.28
C GLN A 280 16.85 -9.76 7.20
N HIS A 281 16.37 -10.04 6.01
CA HIS A 281 15.54 -11.19 5.70
C HIS A 281 16.01 -11.90 4.42
N ARG A 282 15.46 -13.06 4.14
CA ARG A 282 15.88 -13.93 3.02
C ARG A 282 15.98 -13.21 1.67
N TYR A 283 15.13 -12.20 1.45
CA TYR A 283 15.03 -11.50 0.16
C TYR A 283 15.51 -10.05 0.21
N SER A 284 16.25 -9.63 1.23
CA SER A 284 16.74 -8.25 1.39
C SER A 284 17.49 -7.75 0.14
N GLU A 285 18.35 -8.56 -0.46
CA GLU A 285 19.10 -8.17 -1.68
C GLU A 285 18.18 -7.84 -2.87
N PHE A 286 17.07 -8.55 -3.01
CA PHE A 286 16.08 -8.29 -4.05
C PHE A 286 15.26 -7.05 -3.72
N MET A 287 14.89 -6.87 -2.45
CA MET A 287 14.06 -5.77 -2.00
C MET A 287 14.82 -4.44 -1.93
N ASN A 288 16.15 -4.47 -1.86
CA ASN A 288 16.99 -3.27 -1.96
C ASN A 288 17.15 -2.76 -3.40
N LYS A 289 16.75 -3.53 -4.42
CA LYS A 289 16.77 -3.09 -5.81
C LYS A 289 15.68 -2.07 -6.08
N LYS A 290 16.01 -1.07 -6.90
CA LYS A 290 15.04 -0.08 -7.36
C LYS A 290 13.93 -0.74 -8.16
N SER A 291 12.68 -0.43 -7.82
CA SER A 291 11.49 -0.90 -8.55
C SER A 291 11.30 -0.13 -9.86
N VAL A 292 10.92 -0.83 -10.90
CA VAL A 292 10.39 -0.22 -12.12
C VAL A 292 8.90 0.06 -11.90
N ILE A 293 8.50 1.32 -11.98
CA ILE A 293 7.13 1.78 -11.72
C ILE A 293 6.68 2.60 -12.94
N ILE A 294 5.70 2.09 -13.67
CA ILE A 294 5.21 2.68 -14.91
C ILE A 294 3.74 3.07 -14.72
N GLY A 295 3.46 4.38 -14.61
CA GLY A 295 2.09 4.89 -14.60
C GLY A 295 1.39 4.62 -15.93
N LEU A 296 0.15 4.18 -15.88
CA LEU A 296 -0.68 3.87 -17.03
C LEU A 296 -1.66 5.01 -17.33
N PRO A 297 -2.21 5.08 -18.55
CA PRO A 297 -3.22 6.09 -18.91
C PRO A 297 -4.46 5.95 -18.03
N VAL A 298 -4.90 7.05 -17.43
CA VAL A 298 -6.15 7.11 -16.67
C VAL A 298 -7.33 6.63 -17.51
N VAL A 299 -8.22 5.84 -16.92
CA VAL A 299 -9.40 5.30 -17.61
C VAL A 299 -10.70 5.82 -16.99
N PRO A 300 -11.75 6.04 -17.82
CA PRO A 300 -12.98 6.71 -17.38
C PRO A 300 -13.99 5.73 -16.74
N TYR A 301 -13.52 4.94 -15.80
CA TYR A 301 -14.35 4.00 -15.03
C TYR A 301 -14.42 4.42 -13.58
N ASN A 302 -15.58 4.26 -12.96
CA ASN A 302 -15.79 4.55 -11.55
C ASN A 302 -15.69 3.27 -10.71
N GLN A 303 -14.71 3.17 -9.82
CA GLN A 303 -14.52 1.97 -8.98
C GLN A 303 -15.70 1.71 -8.03
N SER A 304 -16.53 2.70 -7.70
CA SER A 304 -17.71 2.49 -6.86
C SER A 304 -18.84 1.75 -7.58
N LYS A 305 -18.81 1.66 -8.94
CA LYS A 305 -19.84 1.03 -9.76
C LYS A 305 -19.41 -0.33 -10.25
N HIS A 306 -20.13 -1.38 -9.93
CA HIS A 306 -19.81 -2.76 -10.36
C HIS A 306 -19.65 -2.91 -11.89
N ALA A 307 -20.54 -2.29 -12.67
CA ALA A 307 -20.47 -2.36 -14.14
C ALA A 307 -19.17 -1.73 -14.68
N ASP A 308 -18.75 -0.59 -14.12
CA ASP A 308 -17.53 0.10 -14.52
C ASP A 308 -16.30 -0.72 -14.12
N VAL A 309 -16.34 -1.38 -12.95
CA VAL A 309 -15.25 -2.28 -12.50
C VAL A 309 -15.13 -3.49 -13.43
N CYS A 310 -16.24 -4.10 -13.87
CA CYS A 310 -16.18 -5.17 -14.88
C CYS A 310 -15.50 -4.69 -16.18
N GLN A 311 -15.86 -3.49 -16.67
CA GLN A 311 -15.24 -2.91 -17.86
C GLN A 311 -13.75 -2.58 -17.63
N TYR A 312 -13.39 -2.14 -16.43
CA TYR A 312 -12.00 -1.95 -16.06
C TYR A 312 -11.19 -3.25 -16.06
N LEU A 313 -11.76 -4.35 -15.53
CA LEU A 313 -11.10 -5.65 -15.54
C LEU A 313 -10.94 -6.18 -16.98
N GLU A 314 -11.92 -5.98 -17.85
CA GLU A 314 -11.82 -6.28 -19.30
C GLU A 314 -10.72 -5.43 -19.98
N TYR A 315 -10.59 -4.15 -19.59
CA TYR A 315 -9.49 -3.30 -20.07
C TYR A 315 -8.14 -3.85 -19.61
N VAL A 316 -8.00 -4.24 -18.32
CA VAL A 316 -6.78 -4.84 -17.79
C VAL A 316 -6.44 -6.14 -18.55
N GLN A 317 -7.41 -7.00 -18.82
CA GLN A 317 -7.18 -8.22 -19.60
C GLN A 317 -6.70 -7.94 -21.03
N LYS A 318 -7.27 -6.95 -21.69
CA LYS A 318 -6.78 -6.50 -23.03
C LYS A 318 -5.33 -6.04 -22.95
N LEU A 319 -4.97 -5.26 -21.91
CA LEU A 319 -3.61 -4.85 -21.67
C LEU A 319 -2.68 -6.07 -21.43
N LEU A 320 -3.11 -7.06 -20.66
CA LEU A 320 -2.35 -8.29 -20.42
C LEU A 320 -2.10 -9.05 -21.72
N VAL A 321 -3.12 -9.23 -22.55
CA VAL A 321 -2.96 -9.87 -23.88
C VAL A 321 -1.94 -9.11 -24.71
N ASP A 322 -1.99 -7.78 -24.73
CA ASP A 322 -1.07 -6.95 -25.51
C ASP A 322 0.38 -7.02 -25.01
N ILE A 323 0.62 -7.07 -23.71
CA ILE A 323 1.97 -7.12 -23.14
C ILE A 323 2.61 -8.53 -23.23
N TYR A 324 1.80 -9.58 -23.28
CA TYR A 324 2.29 -10.96 -23.41
C TYR A 324 2.36 -11.44 -24.87
N LYS A 325 1.99 -10.57 -25.85
CA LYS A 325 2.18 -10.87 -27.25
C LYS A 325 3.65 -11.01 -27.62
N PRO A 326 4.05 -12.10 -28.34
CA PRO A 326 5.42 -12.22 -28.87
C PRO A 326 5.77 -11.06 -29.81
N GLN A 327 7.00 -10.57 -29.74
CA GLN A 327 7.45 -9.41 -30.56
C GLN A 327 7.46 -9.65 -32.08
N ASN A 328 7.54 -10.92 -32.51
CA ASN A 328 7.83 -11.28 -33.91
C ASN A 328 6.71 -12.09 -34.62
N GLN A 329 5.48 -12.10 -34.10
CA GLN A 329 4.42 -12.85 -34.76
C GLN A 329 3.26 -11.95 -35.18
N ASP A 330 3.04 -11.85 -36.49
CA ASP A 330 1.80 -11.37 -37.13
C ASP A 330 0.61 -12.36 -36.96
N MET A 331 0.80 -13.45 -36.23
CA MET A 331 -0.23 -14.44 -35.94
C MET A 331 -1.17 -13.93 -34.86
N PRO A 332 -2.48 -14.11 -35.01
CA PRO A 332 -3.44 -13.76 -33.98
C PRO A 332 -3.17 -14.64 -32.74
N VAL A 333 -2.86 -13.97 -31.62
CA VAL A 333 -2.69 -14.63 -30.33
C VAL A 333 -4.07 -14.98 -29.78
N ASN A 334 -4.25 -16.22 -29.37
CA ASN A 334 -5.47 -16.63 -28.69
C ASN A 334 -5.51 -15.95 -27.30
N ALA A 335 -6.37 -14.95 -27.16
CA ALA A 335 -6.50 -14.19 -25.92
C ALA A 335 -6.88 -15.08 -24.72
N ASP A 336 -7.75 -16.06 -24.92
CA ASP A 336 -8.20 -16.97 -23.86
C ASP A 336 -7.06 -17.87 -23.35
N GLU A 337 -6.17 -18.30 -24.24
CA GLU A 337 -4.99 -19.09 -23.85
C GLU A 337 -4.03 -18.28 -23.00
N VAL A 338 -3.75 -17.02 -23.38
CA VAL A 338 -2.92 -16.11 -22.58
C VAL A 338 -3.54 -15.88 -21.21
N LEU A 339 -4.82 -15.52 -21.16
CA LEU A 339 -5.52 -15.17 -19.91
C LEU A 339 -5.74 -16.39 -18.99
N LYS A 340 -5.76 -17.60 -19.53
CA LYS A 340 -5.80 -18.82 -18.73
C LYS A 340 -4.47 -19.09 -18.02
N ASN A 341 -3.35 -18.84 -18.71
CA ASN A 341 -2.02 -19.19 -18.22
C ASN A 341 -1.36 -18.07 -17.40
N VAL A 342 -1.81 -16.82 -17.56
CA VAL A 342 -1.23 -15.68 -16.87
C VAL A 342 -2.04 -15.32 -15.64
N LYS A 343 -1.39 -15.26 -14.49
CA LYS A 343 -1.98 -14.77 -13.22
C LYS A 343 -1.25 -13.51 -12.78
N VAL A 344 -1.98 -12.40 -12.68
CA VAL A 344 -1.41 -11.09 -12.36
C VAL A 344 -2.06 -10.52 -11.10
N PRO A 345 -1.27 -10.21 -10.08
CA PRO A 345 -1.77 -9.52 -8.89
C PRO A 345 -2.28 -8.11 -9.26
N LEU A 346 -3.50 -7.81 -8.85
CA LEU A 346 -4.14 -6.51 -8.99
C LEU A 346 -4.57 -6.03 -7.59
N GLY A 347 -3.98 -4.94 -7.13
CA GLY A 347 -4.26 -4.31 -5.85
C GLY A 347 -4.97 -2.97 -6.01
N GLY A 348 -5.73 -2.61 -4.99
CA GLY A 348 -6.41 -1.33 -4.84
C GLY A 348 -6.72 -1.10 -3.37
N ASP A 349 -7.42 -0.03 -3.05
CA ASP A 349 -7.99 0.18 -1.72
C ASP A 349 -8.98 -0.93 -1.34
N LEU A 350 -9.53 -0.88 -0.13
CA LEU A 350 -10.47 -1.90 0.33
C LEU A 350 -11.71 -1.97 -0.56
N LEU A 351 -12.29 -0.81 -0.93
CA LEU A 351 -13.48 -0.75 -1.79
C LEU A 351 -13.19 -1.34 -3.18
N GLY A 352 -12.07 -0.95 -3.79
CA GLY A 352 -11.63 -1.49 -5.09
C GLY A 352 -11.47 -3.01 -5.05
N ARG A 353 -10.84 -3.55 -4.01
CA ARG A 353 -10.70 -5.00 -3.83
C ARG A 353 -12.07 -5.69 -3.68
N GLU A 354 -12.99 -5.14 -2.87
CA GLU A 354 -14.35 -5.67 -2.71
C GLU A 354 -15.11 -5.68 -4.03
N ARG A 355 -15.00 -4.62 -4.81
CA ARG A 355 -15.64 -4.52 -6.13
C ARG A 355 -15.07 -5.51 -7.15
N ILE A 356 -13.75 -5.77 -7.12
CA ILE A 356 -13.15 -6.83 -7.95
C ILE A 356 -13.73 -8.19 -7.54
N THR A 357 -13.76 -8.49 -6.24
CA THR A 357 -14.33 -9.74 -5.73
C THR A 357 -15.79 -9.90 -6.17
N GLY A 358 -16.60 -8.85 -6.06
CA GLY A 358 -17.99 -8.83 -6.53
C GLY A 358 -18.10 -9.08 -8.03
N ALA A 359 -17.28 -8.41 -8.85
CA ALA A 359 -17.25 -8.60 -10.29
C ALA A 359 -16.91 -10.05 -10.70
N LYS A 360 -15.93 -10.66 -10.02
CA LYS A 360 -15.56 -12.07 -10.26
C LYS A 360 -16.69 -13.02 -9.86
N LYS A 361 -17.36 -12.77 -8.72
CA LYS A 361 -18.49 -13.58 -8.26
C LYS A 361 -19.66 -13.58 -9.24
N THR A 362 -20.04 -12.42 -9.78
CA THR A 362 -21.13 -12.31 -10.75
C THR A 362 -20.83 -13.09 -12.04
N ARG A 363 -19.57 -13.45 -12.30
CA ARG A 363 -19.13 -14.15 -13.50
C ARG A 363 -18.66 -15.60 -13.26
N LEU A 364 -18.90 -16.17 -12.08
CA LEU A 364 -18.51 -17.56 -11.76
C LEU A 364 -19.14 -18.58 -12.71
N GLY A 365 -20.36 -18.31 -13.21
CA GLY A 365 -21.07 -19.19 -14.14
C GLY A 365 -20.69 -19.02 -15.62
N CYS A 366 -19.73 -18.18 -15.97
CA CYS A 366 -19.29 -18.01 -17.36
C CYS A 366 -18.38 -19.15 -17.81
N ASP A 367 -18.36 -19.44 -19.12
CA ASP A 367 -17.70 -20.61 -19.68
C ASP A 367 -16.17 -20.50 -19.73
N SER A 368 -15.63 -19.31 -20.07
CA SER A 368 -14.20 -19.14 -20.24
C SER A 368 -13.50 -18.57 -19.00
N ALA A 369 -12.21 -18.89 -18.83
CA ALA A 369 -11.35 -18.34 -17.79
C ALA A 369 -11.21 -16.80 -17.89
N ALA A 370 -11.26 -16.28 -19.12
CA ALA A 370 -11.24 -14.85 -19.39
C ALA A 370 -12.51 -14.16 -18.88
N GLU A 371 -13.68 -14.71 -19.15
CA GLU A 371 -14.94 -14.15 -18.67
C GLU A 371 -15.05 -14.18 -17.14
N ARG A 372 -14.47 -15.18 -16.47
CA ARG A 372 -14.40 -15.28 -15.00
C ARG A 372 -13.30 -14.43 -14.37
N PHE A 373 -12.54 -13.67 -15.15
CA PHE A 373 -11.40 -12.85 -14.69
C PHE A 373 -10.34 -13.65 -13.91
N GLU A 374 -10.11 -14.91 -14.28
CA GLU A 374 -9.16 -15.79 -13.58
C GLU A 374 -7.70 -15.34 -13.69
N SER A 375 -7.36 -14.54 -14.70
CA SER A 375 -6.03 -13.95 -14.86
C SER A 375 -5.69 -12.91 -13.79
N ILE A 376 -6.69 -12.43 -13.03
CA ILE A 376 -6.55 -11.35 -12.06
C ILE A 376 -6.58 -11.96 -10.65
N VAL A 377 -5.54 -11.69 -9.88
CA VAL A 377 -5.39 -12.12 -8.48
C VAL A 377 -5.50 -10.90 -7.58
N GLU A 378 -6.45 -10.91 -6.67
CA GLU A 378 -6.70 -9.78 -5.78
C GLU A 378 -5.65 -9.70 -4.67
N THR A 379 -5.15 -8.49 -4.40
CA THR A 379 -4.19 -8.24 -3.34
C THR A 379 -4.69 -7.16 -2.38
N PRO A 380 -4.40 -7.27 -1.06
CA PRO A 380 -4.85 -6.27 -0.09
C PRO A 380 -4.02 -4.99 -0.16
N ALA A 381 -4.57 -3.92 0.40
CA ALA A 381 -3.93 -2.62 0.60
C ALA A 381 -3.27 -2.56 1.99
N LEU A 382 -1.94 -2.59 2.02
CA LEU A 382 -1.19 -2.64 3.28
C LEU A 382 -1.17 -1.29 4.00
N TRP A 383 -0.96 -0.19 3.26
CA TRP A 383 -0.92 1.15 3.86
C TRP A 383 -2.28 1.56 4.43
N HIS A 384 -3.38 1.27 3.73
CA HIS A 384 -4.72 1.54 4.23
C HIS A 384 -5.04 0.71 5.49
N ALA A 385 -4.56 -0.55 5.57
CA ALA A 385 -4.66 -1.34 6.80
C ALA A 385 -3.87 -0.71 7.95
N LYS A 386 -2.66 -0.19 7.68
CA LYS A 386 -1.85 0.55 8.66
C LYS A 386 -2.53 1.86 9.09
N GLN A 387 -3.15 2.60 8.17
CA GLN A 387 -3.94 3.79 8.47
C GLN A 387 -5.12 3.45 9.39
N SER A 388 -5.84 2.37 9.09
CA SER A 388 -6.94 1.89 9.92
C SER A 388 -6.47 1.43 11.30
N PHE A 389 -5.29 0.82 11.39
CA PHE A 389 -4.69 0.47 12.68
C PHE A 389 -4.31 1.72 13.49
N LEU A 390 -3.78 2.76 12.87
CA LEU A 390 -3.56 4.03 13.55
C LEU A 390 -4.88 4.65 14.01
N GLY A 391 -5.96 4.54 13.21
CA GLY A 391 -7.32 4.90 13.61
C GLY A 391 -7.77 4.13 14.86
N TYR A 392 -7.53 2.83 14.90
CA TYR A 392 -7.76 2.00 16.09
C TYR A 392 -6.99 2.51 17.32
N ILE A 393 -5.69 2.86 17.15
CA ILE A 393 -4.88 3.44 18.23
C ILE A 393 -5.49 4.76 18.72
N TRP A 394 -5.98 5.60 17.80
CA TRP A 394 -6.62 6.87 18.12
C TRP A 394 -7.87 6.69 18.97
N GLU A 395 -8.72 5.76 18.63
CA GLU A 395 -9.91 5.43 19.43
C GLU A 395 -9.55 4.95 20.85
N GLN A 396 -8.42 4.25 20.99
CA GLN A 396 -7.94 3.72 22.27
C GLN A 396 -7.31 4.79 23.15
N LEU A 397 -6.43 5.63 22.61
CA LEU A 397 -5.45 6.41 23.35
C LEU A 397 -5.57 7.92 23.14
N TYR A 398 -6.38 8.38 22.20
CA TYR A 398 -6.57 9.79 21.90
C TYR A 398 -8.00 10.23 22.21
N LYS A 399 -8.17 10.93 23.34
CA LYS A 399 -9.47 11.51 23.73
C LYS A 399 -9.31 12.95 24.18
N PRO A 400 -10.26 13.82 23.80
CA PRO A 400 -10.29 15.19 24.32
C PRO A 400 -10.35 15.19 25.86
N THR A 401 -9.86 16.27 26.44
CA THR A 401 -9.97 16.49 27.89
C THR A 401 -11.43 16.46 28.32
N PRO A 402 -11.78 15.81 29.45
CA PRO A 402 -13.13 15.79 30.00
C PRO A 402 -13.66 17.22 30.27
N ALA A 403 -14.99 17.37 30.28
CA ALA A 403 -15.67 18.64 30.54
C ALA A 403 -15.29 19.30 31.88
N SER A 404 -14.75 18.51 32.85
CA SER A 404 -14.17 19.00 34.11
C SER A 404 -12.94 19.90 33.96
N GLY A 405 -12.38 20.03 32.76
CA GLY A 405 -11.17 20.82 32.48
C GLY A 405 -9.88 20.25 33.03
N ARG A 406 -9.92 19.12 33.72
CA ARG A 406 -8.74 18.46 34.26
C ARG A 406 -8.02 17.69 33.15
N ARG A 407 -6.77 18.05 32.87
CA ARG A 407 -5.95 17.44 31.84
C ARG A 407 -5.24 16.20 32.38
N ASP A 408 -5.38 15.06 31.70
CA ASP A 408 -4.64 13.84 32.02
C ASP A 408 -3.21 13.95 31.45
N ILE A 409 -2.23 14.18 32.35
CA ILE A 409 -0.82 14.41 32.00
C ILE A 409 -0.26 13.15 31.35
N GLY A 410 0.46 13.33 30.23
CA GLY A 410 1.12 12.25 29.51
C GLY A 410 0.28 11.60 28.41
N THR A 411 -1.02 11.91 28.31
CA THR A 411 -1.85 11.37 27.20
C THR A 411 -1.49 11.98 25.83
N LEU A 412 -1.82 11.29 24.73
CA LEU A 412 -1.59 11.81 23.37
C LEU A 412 -2.26 13.17 23.16
N TYR A 413 -3.48 13.34 23.69
CA TYR A 413 -4.17 14.62 23.60
C TYR A 413 -3.48 15.71 24.43
N TYR A 414 -2.91 15.36 25.59
CA TYR A 414 -2.11 16.29 26.39
C TYR A 414 -0.87 16.75 25.62
N PHE A 415 -0.15 15.84 24.96
CA PHE A 415 1.01 16.20 24.13
C PHE A 415 0.60 17.12 22.97
N ARG A 416 -0.48 16.80 22.25
CA ARG A 416 -0.99 17.66 21.20
C ARG A 416 -1.21 19.10 21.69
N GLN A 417 -1.83 19.26 22.82
CA GLN A 417 -2.10 20.60 23.38
C GLN A 417 -0.85 21.30 23.92
N ASN A 418 -0.01 20.56 24.64
CA ASN A 418 1.17 21.13 25.31
C ASN A 418 2.24 21.58 24.30
N PHE A 419 2.36 20.88 23.17
CA PHE A 419 3.31 21.22 22.09
C PHE A 419 2.67 22.05 20.97
N GLY A 420 1.41 22.40 21.06
CA GLY A 420 0.71 23.19 20.05
C GLY A 420 0.62 22.50 18.67
N LEU A 421 0.47 21.16 18.64
CA LEU A 421 0.44 20.36 17.41
C LEU A 421 -0.92 20.50 16.72
N VAL A 422 -1.17 21.65 16.11
CA VAL A 422 -2.44 21.97 15.44
C VAL A 422 -2.75 21.05 14.26
N ASN A 423 -1.70 20.51 13.61
CA ASN A 423 -1.82 19.61 12.46
C ASN A 423 -2.21 18.17 12.83
N VAL A 424 -2.35 17.86 14.12
CA VAL A 424 -2.84 16.57 14.58
C VAL A 424 -4.35 16.65 14.75
N PRO A 425 -5.13 16.11 13.80
CA PRO A 425 -6.59 16.18 13.82
C PRO A 425 -7.21 15.14 14.77
N PRO A 426 -8.51 15.27 15.07
CA PRO A 426 -9.26 14.24 15.79
C PRO A 426 -9.40 12.92 15.00
N ARG A 427 -9.39 12.96 13.68
CA ARG A 427 -9.49 11.80 12.79
C ARG A 427 -8.17 11.59 12.04
N VAL A 428 -7.68 10.36 12.04
CA VAL A 428 -6.39 10.00 11.42
C VAL A 428 -6.38 10.25 9.91
N GLN A 429 -7.52 10.05 9.25
CA GLN A 429 -7.67 10.21 7.81
C GLN A 429 -7.39 11.65 7.34
N ASP A 430 -7.67 12.64 8.19
CA ASP A 430 -7.48 14.06 7.83
C ASP A 430 -5.99 14.44 7.74
N ASN A 431 -5.12 13.80 8.55
CA ASN A 431 -3.67 13.97 8.45
C ASN A 431 -2.92 12.79 9.09
N TYR A 432 -2.80 11.70 8.36
CA TYR A 432 -2.14 10.47 8.79
C TYR A 432 -0.72 10.72 9.31
N SER A 433 0.11 11.45 8.55
CA SER A 433 1.54 11.63 8.87
C SER A 433 1.77 12.36 10.19
N SER A 434 0.94 13.37 10.52
CA SER A 434 1.05 14.09 11.80
C SER A 434 0.60 13.22 12.97
N CYS A 435 -0.45 12.41 12.78
CA CYS A 435 -0.91 11.48 13.79
C CYS A 435 0.12 10.37 14.05
N GLU A 436 0.67 9.78 13.00
CA GLU A 436 1.73 8.78 13.10
C GLU A 436 2.97 9.32 13.81
N SER A 437 3.43 10.52 13.43
CA SER A 437 4.60 11.18 14.06
C SER A 437 4.39 11.39 15.56
N LEU A 438 3.21 11.86 15.98
CA LEU A 438 2.88 12.02 17.40
C LEU A 438 2.92 10.67 18.13
N MET A 439 2.28 9.63 17.56
CA MET A 439 2.26 8.30 18.18
C MET A 439 3.66 7.72 18.33
N LEU A 440 4.48 7.77 17.27
CA LEU A 440 5.84 7.25 17.30
C LEU A 440 6.73 8.01 18.30
N SER A 441 6.59 9.34 18.39
CA SER A 441 7.33 10.15 19.34
C SER A 441 6.92 9.87 20.79
N ALA A 442 5.61 9.76 21.04
CA ALA A 442 5.10 9.36 22.34
C ALA A 442 5.58 7.97 22.75
N THR A 443 5.53 6.99 21.82
CA THR A 443 6.02 5.62 22.05
C THR A 443 7.48 5.61 22.46
N LYS A 444 8.36 6.34 21.78
CA LYS A 444 9.78 6.47 22.15
C LYS A 444 9.94 7.04 23.57
N ALA A 445 9.19 8.07 23.91
CA ALA A 445 9.23 8.67 25.24
C ALA A 445 8.77 7.71 26.34
N TYR A 446 7.70 6.95 26.07
CA TYR A 446 7.17 5.94 27.00
C TYR A 446 8.12 4.76 27.17
N ILE A 447 8.76 4.28 26.09
CA ILE A 447 9.81 3.24 26.16
C ILE A 447 10.99 3.70 26.99
N CYS A 448 11.46 4.94 26.78
CA CYS A 448 12.55 5.49 27.60
C CYS A 448 12.17 5.57 29.09
N ALA A 449 10.96 6.04 29.41
CA ALA A 449 10.48 6.14 30.79
C ALA A 449 10.31 4.75 31.45
N ALA A 450 9.76 3.78 30.70
CA ALA A 450 9.64 2.39 31.16
C ALA A 450 11.01 1.75 31.40
N PHE A 451 11.95 1.95 30.46
CA PHE A 451 13.31 1.44 30.60
C PHE A 451 14.03 2.04 31.82
N MET A 452 13.87 3.33 32.08
CA MET A 452 14.43 3.96 33.28
C MET A 452 13.85 3.38 34.58
N ALA A 453 12.52 3.14 34.60
CA ALA A 453 11.86 2.50 35.72
C ALA A 453 12.36 1.07 35.93
N TRP A 454 12.48 0.29 34.86
CA TRP A 454 12.97 -1.09 34.85
C TRP A 454 14.44 -1.20 35.28
N ALA A 455 15.29 -0.28 34.76
CA ALA A 455 16.71 -0.26 35.04
C ALA A 455 17.05 0.40 36.40
N GLY A 456 16.09 1.01 37.09
CA GLY A 456 16.28 1.75 38.33
C GLY A 456 17.10 3.02 38.17
N THR A 457 17.08 3.65 37.00
CA THR A 457 17.81 4.90 36.73
C THR A 457 16.88 6.10 36.81
N THR A 458 17.43 7.26 37.16
CA THR A 458 16.65 8.51 37.29
C THR A 458 16.79 9.45 36.08
N ASP A 459 17.81 9.24 35.28
CA ASP A 459 18.12 10.04 34.11
C ASP A 459 18.70 9.19 32.98
N THR A 460 18.88 9.79 31.81
CA THR A 460 19.39 9.13 30.57
C THR A 460 20.91 8.96 30.55
N ALA A 461 21.64 9.55 31.50
CA ALA A 461 23.11 9.47 31.58
C ALA A 461 23.55 8.33 32.51
N THR A 462 22.75 7.99 33.53
CA THR A 462 23.06 6.94 34.50
C THR A 462 23.04 5.58 33.84
N SER A 463 24.22 4.92 33.77
CA SER A 463 24.39 3.62 33.12
C SER A 463 24.02 2.46 34.04
N PRO A 464 23.19 1.53 33.62
CA PRO A 464 23.02 0.25 34.33
C PRO A 464 24.32 -0.53 34.37
N SER A 465 24.55 -1.29 35.48
CA SER A 465 25.82 -2.00 35.71
C SER A 465 26.22 -3.00 34.62
N TRP A 466 25.25 -3.61 33.96
CA TRP A 466 25.48 -4.59 32.88
C TRP A 466 26.01 -3.95 31.59
N VAL A 467 25.72 -2.68 31.32
CA VAL A 467 26.17 -1.97 30.10
C VAL A 467 27.70 -1.90 30.07
N SER A 468 28.35 -1.54 31.18
CA SER A 468 29.80 -1.45 31.27
C SER A 468 30.49 -2.79 31.05
N SER A 469 29.82 -3.89 31.37
CA SER A 469 30.32 -5.26 31.15
C SER A 469 30.27 -5.58 29.63
N ILE A 470 29.14 -5.33 28.99
CA ILE A 470 28.95 -5.58 27.53
C ILE A 470 29.89 -4.69 26.70
N ALA A 471 30.04 -3.42 27.08
CA ALA A 471 30.88 -2.47 26.35
C ALA A 471 32.38 -2.84 26.34
N LYS A 472 32.85 -3.68 27.27
CA LYS A 472 34.23 -4.18 27.29
C LYS A 472 34.51 -5.26 26.25
N GLU A 473 33.48 -5.93 25.76
CA GLU A 473 33.62 -6.92 24.70
C GLU A 473 34.08 -6.27 23.40
N ARG A 474 35.05 -6.90 22.71
CA ARG A 474 35.59 -6.36 21.45
C ARG A 474 34.80 -6.82 20.22
N ASN A 475 34.06 -7.90 20.34
CA ASN A 475 33.30 -8.48 19.24
C ASN A 475 31.86 -7.94 19.25
N SER A 476 31.49 -7.19 18.21
CA SER A 476 30.14 -6.62 18.06
C SER A 476 29.03 -7.67 18.05
N ALA A 477 29.29 -8.89 17.55
CA ALA A 477 28.28 -9.96 17.59
C ALA A 477 28.02 -10.45 19.02
N VAL A 478 29.07 -10.59 19.84
CA VAL A 478 28.93 -10.97 21.26
C VAL A 478 28.28 -9.83 22.06
N GLN A 479 28.64 -8.57 21.74
CA GLN A 479 27.96 -7.41 22.33
C GLN A 479 26.45 -7.47 22.03
N TRP A 480 26.10 -7.73 20.78
CA TRP A 480 24.69 -7.79 20.37
C TRP A 480 23.95 -8.94 21.06
N GLU A 481 24.52 -10.13 21.10
CA GLU A 481 23.93 -11.30 21.78
C GLU A 481 23.67 -11.02 23.27
N SER A 482 24.65 -10.44 23.96
CA SER A 482 24.49 -10.05 25.37
C SER A 482 23.45 -8.95 25.57
N LEU A 483 23.37 -8.00 24.64
CA LEU A 483 22.40 -6.92 24.65
C LEU A 483 20.97 -7.44 24.42
N GLN A 484 20.81 -8.38 23.47
CA GLN A 484 19.52 -9.04 23.20
C GLN A 484 18.95 -9.72 24.45
N ILE A 485 19.79 -10.37 25.26
CA ILE A 485 19.33 -11.01 26.51
C ILE A 485 18.77 -9.98 27.49
N GLN A 486 19.42 -8.82 27.65
CA GLN A 486 18.97 -7.81 28.61
C GLN A 486 17.73 -7.05 28.10
N ILE A 487 17.77 -6.62 26.83
CA ILE A 487 16.61 -5.93 26.24
C ILE A 487 15.43 -6.90 26.10
N GLY A 488 15.69 -8.19 25.84
CA GLY A 488 14.65 -9.21 25.80
C GLY A 488 13.82 -9.28 27.08
N LYS A 489 14.44 -9.21 28.26
CA LYS A 489 13.72 -9.16 29.54
C LYS A 489 12.80 -7.94 29.64
N PHE A 490 13.26 -6.78 29.18
CA PHE A 490 12.45 -5.58 29.13
C PHE A 490 11.27 -5.71 28.14
N VAL A 491 11.53 -6.28 26.96
CA VAL A 491 10.48 -6.52 25.94
C VAL A 491 9.41 -7.48 26.48
N ASP A 492 9.81 -8.55 27.16
CA ASP A 492 8.88 -9.52 27.76
C ASP A 492 7.99 -8.88 28.85
N GLU A 493 8.53 -7.94 29.61
CA GLU A 493 7.82 -7.31 30.72
C GLU A 493 6.90 -6.14 30.29
N TYR A 494 7.30 -5.35 29.28
CA TYR A 494 6.59 -4.11 28.93
C TYR A 494 5.95 -4.11 27.54
N VAL A 495 6.41 -4.94 26.61
CA VAL A 495 5.93 -4.95 25.24
C VAL A 495 5.04 -6.16 24.95
N LEU A 496 5.48 -7.35 25.35
CA LEU A 496 4.80 -8.61 25.07
C LEU A 496 4.01 -9.15 26.29
N THR A 497 3.67 -8.30 27.24
CA THR A 497 2.93 -8.71 28.43
C THR A 497 1.67 -9.50 28.07
N GLU A 498 1.62 -10.75 28.48
CA GLU A 498 0.44 -11.65 28.38
C GLU A 498 0.01 -12.00 26.95
N PHE A 499 0.97 -12.09 26.03
CA PHE A 499 0.71 -12.41 24.62
C PHE A 499 0.51 -13.91 24.34
N ASP A 500 -0.04 -14.68 25.27
CA ASP A 500 -0.27 -16.12 25.11
C ASP A 500 -1.69 -16.42 24.61
N ILE A 501 -2.04 -15.82 23.46
CA ILE A 501 -3.36 -16.03 22.83
C ILE A 501 -3.52 -17.47 22.38
N GLU A 502 -2.45 -18.12 21.91
CA GLU A 502 -2.49 -19.52 21.51
C GLU A 502 -2.81 -20.41 22.70
N ARG A 503 -2.24 -20.13 23.86
CA ARG A 503 -2.54 -20.84 25.10
C ARG A 503 -3.97 -20.61 25.55
N ALA A 504 -4.43 -19.36 25.57
CA ALA A 504 -5.81 -19.02 25.88
C ALA A 504 -6.81 -19.70 24.92
N TRP A 505 -6.46 -19.79 23.64
CA TRP A 505 -7.22 -20.50 22.63
C TRP A 505 -7.31 -22.00 22.92
N ARG A 506 -6.20 -22.65 23.23
CA ARG A 506 -6.16 -24.08 23.57
C ARG A 506 -6.93 -24.37 24.86
N GLU A 507 -6.73 -23.59 25.90
CA GLU A 507 -7.45 -23.71 27.17
C GLU A 507 -8.97 -23.57 26.98
N GLN A 508 -9.41 -22.67 26.10
CA GLN A 508 -10.83 -22.49 25.82
C GLN A 508 -11.42 -23.63 24.99
N LEU A 509 -10.68 -24.17 24.03
CA LEU A 509 -11.09 -25.37 23.29
C LEU A 509 -11.21 -26.58 24.24
N GLU A 510 -10.27 -26.76 25.14
CA GLU A 510 -10.31 -27.79 26.17
C GLU A 510 -11.51 -27.62 27.12
N GLN A 511 -11.79 -26.39 27.56
CA GLN A 511 -12.97 -26.09 28.39
C GLN A 511 -14.30 -26.37 27.62
N GLN A 512 -14.37 -26.01 26.36
CA GLN A 512 -15.55 -26.33 25.52
C GLN A 512 -15.73 -27.84 25.33
N CYS A 513 -14.62 -28.57 25.13
CA CYS A 513 -14.67 -30.04 25.05
C CYS A 513 -15.13 -30.66 26.40
N GLN A 514 -14.59 -30.18 27.52
CA GLN A 514 -14.99 -30.61 28.86
C GLN A 514 -16.45 -30.27 29.17
N GLN A 515 -16.91 -29.08 28.81
CA GLN A 515 -18.31 -28.69 28.96
C GLN A 515 -19.26 -29.59 28.16
N LYS A 516 -18.91 -29.90 26.91
CA LYS A 516 -19.66 -30.85 26.07
C LYS A 516 -19.66 -32.27 26.65
N GLU A 517 -18.51 -32.72 27.19
CA GLU A 517 -18.43 -33.99 27.89
C GLU A 517 -19.25 -34.03 29.19
N ASN A 518 -19.17 -32.95 29.99
CA ASN A 518 -19.97 -32.83 31.22
C ASN A 518 -21.48 -32.72 30.91
N GLN A 519 -21.87 -32.01 29.85
CA GLN A 519 -23.28 -32.02 29.36
C GLN A 519 -23.73 -33.39 28.89
N ARG A 520 -22.85 -34.16 28.23
CA ARG A 520 -23.12 -35.56 27.88
C ARG A 520 -23.21 -36.44 29.11
N ARG A 521 -22.37 -36.21 30.15
CA ARG A 521 -22.40 -36.96 31.43
C ARG A 521 -23.58 -36.60 32.33
N SER A 522 -24.01 -35.32 32.36
CA SER A 522 -25.19 -34.88 33.10
C SER A 522 -26.51 -35.28 32.42
N ALA A 523 -26.50 -35.40 31.09
CA ALA A 523 -27.61 -35.96 30.34
C ALA A 523 -27.69 -37.50 30.45
N GLY A 524 -26.65 -38.14 31.01
CA GLY A 524 -26.55 -39.59 31.19
C GLY A 524 -26.90 -40.13 32.57
N ASN A 525 -27.48 -39.30 33.47
CA ASN A 525 -27.91 -39.72 34.82
C ASN A 525 -29.44 -39.87 34.96
N ASP A 526 -30.21 -39.59 33.93
CA ASP A 526 -31.57 -40.15 33.76
C ASP A 526 -31.45 -41.34 32.83
N ASP A 527 -31.52 -42.53 33.42
CA ASP A 527 -31.64 -43.78 32.73
C ASP A 527 -32.83 -43.75 31.74
N GLU A 528 -32.56 -43.33 30.58
CA GLU A 528 -33.11 -43.83 29.35
C GLU A 528 -32.05 -43.71 28.31
N MET A 529 -31.36 -44.83 28.09
CA MET A 529 -30.73 -45.16 26.84
C MET A 529 -31.72 -44.75 25.74
N THR A 530 -31.57 -43.54 25.22
CA THR A 530 -32.14 -43.22 23.94
C THR A 530 -31.38 -44.08 22.96
N THR A 531 -31.75 -45.32 22.94
CA THR A 531 -31.83 -46.14 21.73
C THR A 531 -32.23 -45.15 20.68
N ILE A 532 -31.42 -45.00 19.64
CA ILE A 532 -31.90 -44.55 18.35
C ILE A 532 -33.17 -45.34 18.15
N SER A 533 -34.29 -44.78 18.53
CA SER A 533 -35.60 -45.44 18.40
C SER A 533 -35.69 -45.69 16.93
N SER A 534 -35.76 -46.96 16.58
CA SER A 534 -36.05 -47.38 15.22
C SER A 534 -37.16 -46.51 14.70
N PRO A 535 -37.04 -45.96 13.49
CA PRO A 535 -37.96 -44.94 12.98
C PRO A 535 -39.26 -45.60 12.53
N ALA A 536 -40.02 -46.06 13.51
CA ALA A 536 -41.39 -46.52 13.29
C ALA A 536 -42.30 -45.39 13.73
N GLN A 537 -42.92 -44.73 12.75
CA GLN A 537 -44.17 -44.00 12.85
C GLN A 537 -44.09 -42.48 13.28
N GLN A 538 -43.31 -41.68 12.56
CA GLN A 538 -43.74 -40.28 12.39
C GLN A 538 -43.78 -39.97 10.87
N PRO A 539 -44.92 -39.47 10.35
CA PRO A 539 -44.97 -39.04 8.97
C PRO A 539 -44.07 -37.83 8.78
N TYR A 540 -43.11 -37.96 7.91
CA TYR A 540 -42.26 -36.82 7.51
C TYR A 540 -43.13 -35.80 6.81
N SER A 541 -43.27 -34.60 7.38
CA SER A 541 -44.03 -33.52 6.78
C SER A 541 -43.26 -32.81 5.69
N SER A 542 -43.92 -32.34 4.65
CA SER A 542 -43.30 -31.48 3.62
C SER A 542 -42.65 -30.28 4.27
N GLY A 543 -41.41 -29.97 3.84
CA GLY A 543 -40.57 -28.91 4.40
C GLY A 543 -39.62 -29.34 5.51
N SER A 544 -39.75 -30.57 6.05
CA SER A 544 -38.81 -31.09 7.04
C SER A 544 -37.39 -31.25 6.44
N VAL A 545 -36.37 -30.80 7.19
CA VAL A 545 -34.97 -31.05 6.83
C VAL A 545 -34.58 -32.41 7.36
N VAL A 546 -34.02 -33.27 6.50
CA VAL A 546 -33.66 -34.65 6.82
C VAL A 546 -32.22 -34.94 6.43
N ILE A 547 -31.60 -35.83 7.17
CA ILE A 547 -30.26 -36.37 6.89
C ILE A 547 -30.43 -37.73 6.22
N LEU A 548 -29.81 -37.88 5.05
CA LEU A 548 -29.78 -39.12 4.31
C LEU A 548 -28.63 -39.96 4.81
N LEU A 549 -28.90 -41.20 5.21
CA LEU A 549 -27.94 -42.14 5.76
C LEU A 549 -27.71 -43.28 4.79
N GLN A 550 -26.51 -43.77 4.71
CA GLN A 550 -26.14 -45.02 4.03
C GLN A 550 -25.87 -46.08 5.10
N LYS A 551 -26.41 -47.25 4.90
CA LYS A 551 -26.17 -48.38 5.76
C LYS A 551 -24.81 -49.00 5.45
N SER A 552 -23.88 -48.83 6.38
CA SER A 552 -22.56 -49.51 6.44
C SER A 552 -22.39 -50.12 7.84
N GLU A 553 -21.25 -50.63 8.24
CA GLU A 553 -21.05 -51.10 9.62
C GLU A 553 -21.43 -50.06 10.68
N ASP A 554 -21.24 -48.75 10.31
CA ASP A 554 -21.82 -47.61 10.99
C ASP A 554 -22.59 -46.75 9.99
N TYR A 555 -23.74 -46.16 10.38
CA TYR A 555 -24.53 -45.28 9.53
C TYR A 555 -23.70 -44.05 9.09
N LYS A 556 -23.44 -43.94 7.77
CA LYS A 556 -22.71 -42.83 7.19
C LYS A 556 -23.69 -41.77 6.68
N VAL A 557 -23.49 -40.52 7.07
CA VAL A 557 -24.21 -39.39 6.51
C VAL A 557 -23.78 -39.14 5.07
N LEU A 558 -24.74 -39.15 4.13
CA LEU A 558 -24.49 -38.90 2.71
C LEU A 558 -24.79 -37.47 2.32
N ALA A 559 -25.94 -36.97 2.73
CA ALA A 559 -26.37 -35.62 2.37
C ALA A 559 -27.45 -35.12 3.36
N VAL A 560 -27.73 -33.82 3.28
CA VAL A 560 -28.88 -33.20 3.93
C VAL A 560 -29.86 -32.80 2.84
N GLY A 561 -31.13 -33.17 3.00
CA GLY A 561 -32.16 -32.84 2.04
C GLY A 561 -33.43 -32.29 2.70
N LYS A 562 -34.33 -31.79 1.89
CA LYS A 562 -35.63 -31.25 2.34
C LYS A 562 -36.75 -32.10 1.80
N VAL A 563 -37.64 -32.58 2.64
CA VAL A 563 -38.84 -33.32 2.22
C VAL A 563 -39.72 -32.42 1.37
N VAL A 564 -40.11 -32.85 0.19
CA VAL A 564 -40.91 -32.09 -0.77
C VAL A 564 -42.17 -32.85 -1.14
N GLU A 565 -43.21 -32.14 -1.57
CA GLU A 565 -44.38 -32.74 -2.19
C GLU A 565 -44.11 -32.95 -3.68
N VAL A 566 -44.48 -34.10 -4.18
CA VAL A 566 -44.41 -34.42 -5.62
C VAL A 566 -45.80 -34.38 -6.21
N ASP A 567 -45.92 -34.10 -7.50
CA ASP A 567 -47.19 -34.08 -8.22
C ASP A 567 -47.94 -35.37 -8.05
N ALA A 568 -49.27 -35.28 -7.93
CA ALA A 568 -50.17 -36.41 -7.69
C ALA A 568 -50.07 -37.52 -8.72
N HIS A 569 -49.42 -37.30 -9.84
CA HIS A 569 -49.17 -38.26 -10.89
C HIS A 569 -47.89 -39.09 -10.71
N ILE A 570 -47.05 -38.74 -9.74
CA ILE A 570 -45.79 -39.44 -9.46
C ILE A 570 -46.03 -40.43 -8.31
N SER A 571 -45.91 -41.71 -8.59
CA SER A 571 -46.05 -42.78 -7.59
C SER A 571 -44.85 -42.82 -6.66
N VAL A 572 -45.03 -42.48 -5.38
CA VAL A 572 -43.98 -42.63 -4.36
C VAL A 572 -43.90 -44.11 -3.96
N PRO A 573 -42.70 -44.76 -4.04
CA PRO A 573 -42.56 -46.15 -3.61
C PRO A 573 -42.91 -46.33 -2.14
N GLU A 574 -43.49 -47.50 -1.79
CA GLU A 574 -43.84 -47.81 -0.40
C GLU A 574 -42.59 -47.73 0.51
N LYS A 575 -42.77 -47.07 1.67
CA LYS A 575 -41.70 -46.79 2.64
C LYS A 575 -40.55 -45.86 2.13
N HIS A 576 -40.85 -45.03 1.14
CA HIS A 576 -39.93 -44.00 0.69
C HIS A 576 -40.54 -42.60 0.87
N VAL A 577 -39.68 -41.57 0.99
CA VAL A 577 -40.09 -40.18 1.09
C VAL A 577 -39.41 -39.41 -0.01
N PRO A 578 -40.11 -38.52 -0.74
CA PRO A 578 -39.48 -37.65 -1.72
C PRO A 578 -38.66 -36.56 -1.02
N VAL A 579 -37.38 -36.51 -1.34
CA VAL A 579 -36.42 -35.56 -0.76
C VAL A 579 -35.69 -34.80 -1.87
N PHE A 580 -35.73 -33.50 -1.80
CA PHE A 580 -34.91 -32.62 -2.66
C PHE A 580 -33.51 -32.53 -2.11
N VAL A 581 -32.51 -32.83 -2.96
CA VAL A 581 -31.09 -32.77 -2.61
C VAL A 581 -30.34 -31.97 -3.66
N ALA A 582 -29.49 -31.06 -3.22
CA ALA A 582 -28.78 -30.14 -4.12
C ALA A 582 -27.69 -30.82 -4.98
N SER A 583 -27.06 -31.88 -4.47
CA SER A 583 -26.12 -32.74 -5.22
C SER A 583 -25.99 -34.09 -4.56
N ILE A 584 -26.04 -35.18 -5.35
CA ILE A 584 -25.70 -36.53 -4.92
C ILE A 584 -24.66 -37.06 -5.90
N GLU A 585 -23.49 -37.33 -5.43
CA GLU A 585 -22.52 -38.17 -6.10
C GLU A 585 -22.76 -39.61 -5.65
N GLU A 586 -23.14 -40.48 -6.61
CA GLU A 586 -23.22 -41.94 -6.55
C GLU A 586 -23.84 -42.56 -5.27
N CYS A 587 -25.17 -42.71 -5.26
CA CYS A 587 -25.82 -43.49 -4.24
C CYS A 587 -26.60 -44.66 -4.86
N ALA A 588 -26.15 -45.86 -4.60
CA ALA A 588 -26.78 -47.12 -5.11
C ALA A 588 -28.21 -47.38 -4.59
N SER A 589 -28.71 -46.57 -3.65
CA SER A 589 -29.98 -46.73 -2.97
C SER A 589 -31.04 -45.68 -3.36
N ALA A 590 -30.73 -44.77 -4.26
CA ALA A 590 -31.64 -43.68 -4.63
C ALA A 590 -32.48 -44.02 -5.87
N ILE A 591 -33.78 -43.79 -5.77
CA ILE A 591 -34.69 -43.81 -6.91
C ILE A 591 -34.89 -42.36 -7.34
N LEU A 592 -34.40 -42.02 -8.53
CA LEU A 592 -34.44 -40.65 -9.07
C LEU A 592 -35.84 -40.34 -9.64
N ALA A 593 -36.37 -39.18 -9.28
CA ALA A 593 -37.52 -38.54 -9.89
C ALA A 593 -37.12 -37.24 -10.64
N PRO A 594 -37.93 -36.74 -11.58
CA PRO A 594 -37.62 -35.50 -12.29
C PRO A 594 -37.42 -34.31 -11.33
N GLY A 595 -36.39 -33.50 -11.54
CA GLY A 595 -36.15 -32.26 -10.80
C GLY A 595 -35.29 -32.38 -9.55
N ASN A 596 -34.26 -33.20 -9.52
CA ASN A 596 -33.35 -33.40 -8.37
C ASN A 596 -34.07 -33.92 -7.09
N VAL A 597 -35.22 -34.56 -7.23
CA VAL A 597 -35.91 -35.21 -6.14
C VAL A 597 -35.50 -36.66 -6.13
N VAL A 598 -35.13 -37.20 -4.97
CA VAL A 598 -34.79 -38.60 -4.75
C VAL A 598 -35.81 -39.24 -3.82
N PHE A 599 -36.24 -40.46 -4.10
CA PHE A 599 -37.03 -41.25 -3.17
C PHE A 599 -36.10 -41.99 -2.23
N TRP A 600 -36.06 -41.60 -0.97
CA TRP A 600 -35.18 -42.19 0.03
C TRP A 600 -35.94 -43.09 1.00
N PRO A 601 -35.37 -44.26 1.36
CA PRO A 601 -36.02 -45.16 2.31
C PRO A 601 -36.23 -44.51 3.68
N THR A 602 -37.39 -44.66 4.29
CA THR A 602 -37.75 -44.04 5.58
C THR A 602 -36.92 -44.53 6.74
N ASP A 603 -36.34 -45.74 6.66
CA ASP A 603 -35.46 -46.32 7.66
C ASP A 603 -34.01 -45.76 7.59
N LEU A 604 -33.69 -45.01 6.52
CA LEU A 604 -32.41 -44.38 6.31
C LEU A 604 -32.50 -42.84 6.36
N LEU A 605 -33.55 -42.29 6.95
CA LEU A 605 -33.77 -40.85 7.15
C LEU A 605 -33.73 -40.52 8.65
N ALA A 606 -32.97 -39.45 9.01
CA ALA A 606 -33.02 -38.84 10.31
C ALA A 606 -33.50 -37.38 10.20
N VAL A 607 -34.45 -36.96 11.04
CA VAL A 607 -34.94 -35.57 11.03
C VAL A 607 -33.88 -34.67 11.71
N TYR A 608 -33.42 -33.67 10.97
CA TYR A 608 -32.59 -32.67 11.53
C TYR A 608 -33.43 -31.67 12.34
N ARG A 609 -33.36 -31.72 13.65
CA ARG A 609 -33.96 -30.72 14.52
C ARG A 609 -32.95 -29.62 14.75
N PHE A 610 -33.24 -28.40 14.24
CA PHE A 610 -32.55 -27.20 14.70
C PHE A 610 -32.70 -27.12 16.20
N PRO A 611 -31.63 -26.86 16.97
CA PRO A 611 -31.82 -26.50 18.36
C PRO A 611 -32.70 -25.24 18.39
N THR A 612 -33.88 -25.37 19.01
CA THR A 612 -34.74 -24.21 19.28
C THR A 612 -33.96 -23.25 20.15
N MET A 613 -33.59 -22.11 19.57
CA MET A 613 -33.16 -20.99 20.39
C MET A 613 -34.30 -20.72 21.38
N GLY A 614 -34.04 -20.90 22.68
CA GLY A 614 -34.94 -20.49 23.71
C GLY A 614 -35.29 -19.02 23.43
N THR A 615 -36.59 -18.75 23.36
CA THR A 615 -37.10 -17.40 23.36
C THR A 615 -36.52 -16.65 24.56
N VAL A 616 -35.48 -15.84 24.30
CA VAL A 616 -35.06 -14.82 25.24
C VAL A 616 -36.21 -13.84 25.27
N GLU A 617 -36.96 -13.84 26.38
CA GLU A 617 -37.90 -12.76 26.67
C GLU A 617 -37.15 -11.44 26.59
N THR A 618 -37.39 -10.69 25.51
CA THR A 618 -37.01 -9.30 25.39
C THR A 618 -37.75 -8.51 26.46
N SER A 619 -37.13 -8.34 27.62
CA SER A 619 -37.51 -7.27 28.53
C SER A 619 -37.15 -5.96 27.81
N GLN A 620 -38.21 -5.32 27.27
CA GLN A 620 -38.17 -3.92 26.86
C GLN A 620 -37.80 -3.08 28.09
N THR A 621 -36.51 -2.73 28.20
CA THR A 621 -36.09 -1.60 29.02
C THR A 621 -36.04 -0.38 28.11
N SER A 622 -37.00 0.46 28.31
CA SER A 622 -37.17 1.80 27.79
C SER A 622 -35.88 2.60 27.82
N ASN A 623 -35.49 3.12 26.65
CA ASN A 623 -34.53 4.21 26.51
C ASN A 623 -34.98 5.42 27.32
N SER A 624 -34.41 5.65 28.46
CA SER A 624 -34.46 6.95 29.13
C SER A 624 -33.11 7.21 29.82
N ASN A 625 -32.50 8.32 29.40
CA ASN A 625 -31.43 9.04 30.12
C ASN A 625 -30.04 8.47 30.15
N LEU A 626 -29.31 8.72 29.05
CA LEU A 626 -27.86 8.85 29.07
C LEU A 626 -27.45 10.23 29.59
N ASN A 627 -27.75 10.50 30.85
CA ASN A 627 -27.17 11.57 31.64
C ASN A 627 -27.22 11.16 33.10
N SER A 628 -26.34 10.29 33.53
CA SER A 628 -26.13 10.10 34.98
C SER A 628 -24.75 9.46 35.28
N ASN A 629 -23.96 10.24 35.95
CA ASN A 629 -23.04 9.80 37.01
C ASN A 629 -21.71 9.14 36.65
N ILE A 630 -20.72 9.99 36.52
CA ILE A 630 -19.30 9.76 36.77
C ILE A 630 -19.08 9.37 38.26
N SER A 631 -19.75 8.38 38.81
CA SER A 631 -19.56 7.97 40.19
C SER A 631 -19.61 6.47 40.49
N ASP A 632 -19.66 5.60 39.50
CA ASP A 632 -19.71 4.15 39.75
C ASP A 632 -18.44 3.43 39.27
N ILE A 633 -17.27 3.85 39.82
CA ILE A 633 -16.13 2.94 39.96
C ILE A 633 -16.33 2.23 41.30
N PRO A 634 -16.46 0.89 41.32
CA PRO A 634 -16.56 0.18 42.59
C PRO A 634 -15.40 0.58 43.50
N PRO A 635 -15.61 0.97 44.75
CA PRO A 635 -14.53 1.21 45.67
C PRO A 635 -13.80 -0.12 45.91
N GLY A 636 -12.60 -0.28 45.35
CA GLY A 636 -11.79 -1.48 45.48
C GLY A 636 -11.08 -1.99 44.20
N SER A 637 -11.17 -1.31 43.10
CA SER A 637 -10.37 -1.66 41.91
C SER A 637 -8.89 -1.58 42.23
N GLU A 638 -8.17 -2.72 42.07
CA GLU A 638 -6.73 -2.76 42.25
C GLU A 638 -5.93 -2.19 41.09
N GLU A 639 -6.60 -1.89 39.98
CA GLU A 639 -5.97 -1.46 38.73
C GLU A 639 -5.45 -0.01 38.76
N ASP A 640 -4.30 0.18 38.13
CA ASP A 640 -3.69 1.49 37.90
C ASP A 640 -3.89 1.89 36.42
N ARG A 641 -4.80 2.84 36.18
CA ARG A 641 -5.14 3.25 34.79
C ARG A 641 -4.02 4.02 34.08
N TYR A 642 -3.13 4.70 34.83
CA TYR A 642 -1.93 5.32 34.25
C TYR A 642 -0.92 4.28 33.79
N LEU A 643 -0.72 3.21 34.55
CA LEU A 643 0.12 2.08 34.14
C LEU A 643 -0.47 1.40 32.91
N ASN A 644 -1.77 1.10 32.93
CA ASN A 644 -2.44 0.51 31.78
C ASN A 644 -2.29 1.37 30.51
N TYR A 645 -2.45 2.69 30.64
CA TYR A 645 -2.24 3.63 29.53
C TYR A 645 -0.82 3.57 28.98
N GLY A 646 0.18 3.61 29.86
CA GLY A 646 1.59 3.52 29.48
C GLY A 646 1.93 2.22 28.76
N LEU A 647 1.42 1.09 29.25
CA LEU A 647 1.61 -0.21 28.61
C LEU A 647 0.95 -0.26 27.23
N GLN A 648 -0.29 0.24 27.09
CA GLN A 648 -0.95 0.28 25.79
C GLN A 648 -0.26 1.21 24.78
N VAL A 649 0.26 2.37 25.22
CA VAL A 649 1.08 3.24 24.34
C VAL A 649 2.31 2.48 23.83
N ILE A 650 2.99 1.73 24.68
CA ILE A 650 4.15 0.92 24.28
C ILE A 650 3.72 -0.18 23.32
N GLN A 651 2.75 -1.01 23.68
CA GLN A 651 2.33 -2.18 22.88
C GLN A 651 1.85 -1.77 21.47
N LEU A 652 0.91 -0.83 21.40
CA LEU A 652 0.35 -0.37 20.15
C LEU A 652 1.35 0.43 19.31
N GLY A 653 2.17 1.26 19.95
CA GLY A 653 3.20 2.01 19.28
C GLY A 653 4.33 1.13 18.75
N MET A 654 4.73 0.10 19.49
CA MET A 654 5.72 -0.88 19.02
C MET A 654 5.18 -1.69 17.83
N MET A 655 3.89 -2.03 17.83
CA MET A 655 3.28 -2.67 16.67
C MET A 655 3.25 -1.75 15.45
N LEU A 656 2.98 -0.45 15.63
CA LEU A 656 3.06 0.53 14.54
C LEU A 656 4.50 0.69 14.02
N MET A 657 5.51 0.71 14.91
CA MET A 657 6.92 0.70 14.53
C MET A 657 7.30 -0.56 13.76
N GLN A 658 6.78 -1.72 14.16
CA GLN A 658 6.98 -3.00 13.49
C GLN A 658 6.42 -2.97 12.05
N LEU A 659 5.21 -2.41 11.88
CA LEU A 659 4.61 -2.23 10.56
C LEU A 659 5.50 -1.34 9.67
N ASN A 660 6.00 -0.22 10.20
CA ASN A 660 6.85 0.70 9.46
C ASN A 660 8.21 0.09 9.10
N ASP A 661 8.84 -0.61 10.03
CA ASP A 661 10.13 -1.28 9.78
C ASP A 661 9.97 -2.41 8.76
N THR A 662 8.92 -3.24 8.89
CA THR A 662 8.58 -4.30 7.93
C THR A 662 8.38 -3.73 6.53
N GLU A 663 7.66 -2.62 6.42
CA GLU A 663 7.43 -1.92 5.16
C GLU A 663 8.74 -1.40 4.58
N GLY A 664 9.57 -0.73 5.39
CA GLY A 664 10.88 -0.21 4.97
C GLY A 664 11.82 -1.29 4.45
N GLU A 665 11.89 -2.43 5.13
CA GLU A 665 12.72 -3.58 4.71
C GLU A 665 12.09 -4.37 3.54
N GLY A 666 10.78 -4.26 3.33
CA GLY A 666 10.05 -5.01 2.30
C GLY A 666 9.91 -6.49 2.65
N ASP A 667 9.81 -6.83 3.92
CA ASP A 667 9.76 -8.22 4.41
C ASP A 667 8.33 -8.77 4.36
N GLY A 668 8.04 -9.60 3.36
CA GLY A 668 6.73 -10.25 3.20
C GLY A 668 6.41 -11.23 4.34
N GLU A 669 7.38 -11.96 4.87
CA GLU A 669 7.14 -12.91 5.96
C GLU A 669 6.76 -12.19 7.25
N ARG A 670 7.45 -11.10 7.58
CA ARG A 670 7.06 -10.23 8.71
C ARG A 670 5.70 -9.56 8.45
N SER A 671 5.39 -9.22 7.20
CA SER A 671 4.08 -8.68 6.85
C SER A 671 2.96 -9.67 7.17
N LEU A 672 3.13 -10.96 6.92
CA LEU A 672 2.14 -11.98 7.29
C LEU A 672 1.92 -12.06 8.81
N ILE A 673 3.00 -12.00 9.59
CA ILE A 673 2.92 -11.92 11.07
C ILE A 673 2.13 -10.68 11.49
N ASN A 674 2.43 -9.55 10.87
CA ASN A 674 1.73 -8.29 11.13
C ASN A 674 0.23 -8.37 10.80
N TRP A 675 -0.17 -9.01 9.69
CA TRP A 675 -1.57 -9.21 9.33
C TRP A 675 -2.31 -10.09 10.34
N LYS A 676 -1.65 -11.12 10.91
CA LYS A 676 -2.22 -11.92 12.00
C LYS A 676 -2.47 -11.07 13.25
N MET A 677 -1.51 -10.20 13.60
CA MET A 677 -1.68 -9.28 14.73
C MET A 677 -2.79 -8.26 14.49
N LEU A 678 -2.84 -7.67 13.29
CA LEU A 678 -3.90 -6.72 12.92
C LEU A 678 -5.29 -7.36 13.02
N LEU A 679 -5.43 -8.62 12.61
CA LEU A 679 -6.68 -9.37 12.76
C LEU A 679 -7.16 -9.38 14.21
N LEU A 680 -6.28 -9.66 15.17
CA LEU A 680 -6.61 -9.71 16.59
C LEU A 680 -7.00 -8.33 17.14
N TYR A 681 -6.24 -7.28 16.80
CA TYR A 681 -6.57 -5.92 17.19
C TYR A 681 -7.91 -5.44 16.63
N PHE A 682 -8.16 -5.66 15.34
CA PHE A 682 -9.44 -5.28 14.73
C PHE A 682 -10.62 -6.09 15.28
N ARG A 683 -10.40 -7.32 15.77
CA ARG A 683 -11.44 -8.14 16.39
C ARG A 683 -11.65 -7.88 17.88
N SER A 684 -10.70 -7.25 18.55
CA SER A 684 -10.84 -6.91 19.98
C SER A 684 -11.90 -5.82 20.24
N ARG A 685 -12.47 -5.21 19.17
CA ARG A 685 -13.48 -4.15 19.29
C ARG A 685 -14.65 -4.33 18.32
N PRO A 686 -15.81 -3.69 18.63
CA PRO A 686 -16.99 -3.70 17.75
C PRO A 686 -16.75 -3.04 16.38
N ARG A 687 -15.91 -1.99 16.33
CA ARG A 687 -15.50 -1.28 15.09
C ARG A 687 -14.25 -1.92 14.50
N GLY A 688 -14.08 -1.83 13.18
CA GLY A 688 -12.93 -2.43 12.48
C GLY A 688 -13.22 -3.79 11.83
N LYS A 689 -14.48 -4.22 11.77
CA LYS A 689 -14.92 -5.51 11.22
C LYS A 689 -14.41 -5.74 9.79
N LYS A 690 -14.42 -4.70 8.93
CA LYS A 690 -13.99 -4.78 7.52
C LYS A 690 -12.52 -5.14 7.39
N TYR A 691 -11.64 -4.46 8.14
CA TYR A 691 -10.20 -4.77 8.10
C TYR A 691 -9.85 -6.08 8.83
N ALA A 692 -10.65 -6.49 9.82
CA ALA A 692 -10.53 -7.84 10.38
C ALA A 692 -10.83 -8.90 9.33
N PHE A 693 -11.88 -8.71 8.52
CA PHE A 693 -12.21 -9.59 7.42
C PHE A 693 -11.15 -9.58 6.32
N GLU A 694 -10.61 -8.42 5.99
CA GLU A 694 -9.52 -8.30 5.02
C GLU A 694 -8.25 -9.04 5.46
N ALA A 695 -7.86 -8.89 6.74
CA ALA A 695 -6.75 -9.62 7.31
C ALA A 695 -6.99 -11.14 7.27
N MET A 696 -8.16 -11.58 7.69
CA MET A 696 -8.56 -13.00 7.63
C MET A 696 -8.51 -13.52 6.19
N ARG A 697 -9.09 -12.79 5.24
CA ARG A 697 -9.09 -13.13 3.81
C ARG A 697 -7.66 -13.25 3.26
N PHE A 698 -6.80 -12.27 3.56
CA PHE A 698 -5.41 -12.28 3.12
C PHE A 698 -4.67 -13.54 3.62
N ILE A 699 -4.78 -13.84 4.92
CA ILE A 699 -4.16 -15.03 5.52
C ILE A 699 -4.70 -16.30 4.85
N THR A 700 -6.02 -16.41 4.66
CA THR A 700 -6.66 -17.55 4.00
C THR A 700 -6.16 -17.73 2.57
N CYS A 701 -6.05 -16.64 1.82
CA CYS A 701 -5.57 -16.68 0.44
C CYS A 701 -4.11 -17.12 0.36
N VAL A 702 -3.24 -16.54 1.17
CA VAL A 702 -1.78 -16.80 1.13
C VAL A 702 -1.44 -18.19 1.68
N LYS A 703 -2.14 -18.66 2.70
CA LYS A 703 -1.84 -19.96 3.33
C LYS A 703 -2.70 -21.11 2.82
N GLY A 704 -3.75 -20.86 2.05
CA GLY A 704 -4.70 -21.91 1.62
C GLY A 704 -5.10 -21.83 0.16
N LEU A 705 -5.80 -20.77 -0.24
CA LEU A 705 -6.49 -20.71 -1.52
C LEU A 705 -5.58 -20.50 -2.74
N TYR A 706 -4.45 -19.82 -2.57
CA TYR A 706 -3.51 -19.59 -3.67
C TYR A 706 -2.57 -20.78 -3.87
N THR A 707 -2.02 -20.91 -5.08
CA THR A 707 -0.89 -21.78 -5.33
C THR A 707 0.35 -21.24 -4.61
N GLU A 708 1.37 -22.07 -4.39
CA GLU A 708 2.61 -21.64 -3.75
C GLU A 708 3.25 -20.45 -4.47
N LYS A 709 3.26 -20.47 -5.79
CA LYS A 709 3.77 -19.39 -6.63
C LYS A 709 3.00 -18.09 -6.46
N ILE A 710 1.68 -18.14 -6.49
CA ILE A 710 0.84 -16.96 -6.36
C ILE A 710 0.90 -16.40 -4.94
N ALA A 711 0.85 -17.26 -3.93
CA ALA A 711 0.98 -16.85 -2.53
C ALA A 711 2.29 -16.11 -2.27
N HIS A 712 3.40 -16.68 -2.77
CA HIS A 712 4.71 -16.06 -2.69
C HIS A 712 4.77 -14.69 -3.37
N ARG A 713 4.24 -14.59 -4.59
CA ARG A 713 4.18 -13.34 -5.33
C ARG A 713 3.34 -12.28 -4.59
N VAL A 714 2.17 -12.65 -4.08
CA VAL A 714 1.30 -11.74 -3.33
C VAL A 714 1.98 -11.29 -2.04
N LEU A 715 2.61 -12.21 -1.31
CA LEU A 715 3.25 -11.95 -0.03
C LEU A 715 4.46 -11.00 -0.17
N HIS A 716 5.38 -11.29 -1.08
CA HIS A 716 6.61 -10.50 -1.26
C HIS A 716 6.43 -9.30 -2.20
N GLY A 717 5.32 -9.20 -2.86
CA GLY A 717 5.04 -8.09 -3.78
C GLY A 717 4.19 -6.96 -3.22
N GLN A 718 4.04 -6.85 -1.90
CA GLN A 718 3.28 -5.77 -1.26
C GLN A 718 3.99 -4.41 -1.33
N PHE A 719 5.27 -4.39 -1.70
CA PHE A 719 6.15 -3.23 -1.55
C PHE A 719 6.80 -2.81 -2.86
N VAL A 720 7.08 -1.52 -3.00
CA VAL A 720 7.95 -0.93 -4.02
C VAL A 720 9.11 -0.19 -3.37
N ASN A 721 10.24 -0.12 -4.08
CA ASN A 721 11.41 0.66 -3.70
C ASN A 721 11.77 1.65 -4.83
N PRO A 722 11.21 2.85 -4.85
CA PRO A 722 11.44 3.79 -5.95
C PRO A 722 12.85 4.36 -6.02
N LYS A 723 13.55 4.41 -4.89
CA LYS A 723 14.91 4.98 -4.80
C LYS A 723 15.99 3.92 -4.93
N GLY A 724 15.72 2.71 -4.47
CA GLY A 724 16.71 1.67 -4.21
C GLY A 724 17.36 1.85 -2.83
N GLY A 725 18.08 0.83 -2.38
CA GLY A 725 18.75 0.81 -1.08
C GLY A 725 17.91 0.22 0.04
N GLU A 726 18.57 -0.02 1.17
CA GLU A 726 17.98 -0.60 2.38
C GLU A 726 17.00 0.37 3.05
N GLY A 727 15.95 -0.17 3.64
CA GLY A 727 14.96 0.62 4.39
C GLY A 727 14.15 1.62 3.55
N SER A 728 14.20 1.53 2.21
CA SER A 728 13.59 2.49 1.29
C SER A 728 12.34 1.97 0.58
N ASN A 729 11.84 0.81 1.00
CA ASN A 729 10.58 0.28 0.51
C ASN A 729 9.39 0.99 1.17
N TYR A 730 8.26 1.00 0.48
CA TYR A 730 6.96 1.33 1.03
C TYR A 730 5.83 0.61 0.28
N ALA A 731 4.65 0.60 0.86
CA ALA A 731 3.51 -0.14 0.35
C ALA A 731 3.08 0.34 -1.05
N ASN A 732 2.61 -0.59 -1.87
CA ASN A 732 2.18 -0.28 -3.25
C ASN A 732 0.98 0.67 -3.30
N ASP A 733 0.03 0.53 -2.40
CA ASP A 733 -1.16 1.39 -2.30
C ASP A 733 -0.76 2.83 -1.90
N LEU A 734 0.21 3.03 -1.00
CA LEU A 734 0.80 4.35 -0.76
C LEU A 734 1.46 4.93 -2.02
N LYS A 735 2.11 4.09 -2.85
CA LYS A 735 2.64 4.56 -4.14
C LYS A 735 1.51 4.98 -5.07
N MET A 736 0.39 4.29 -5.03
CA MET A 736 -0.79 4.65 -5.82
C MET A 736 -1.35 6.00 -5.40
N GLU A 737 -1.45 6.29 -4.10
CA GLU A 737 -1.84 7.61 -3.58
C GLU A 737 -0.92 8.74 -4.06
N HIS A 738 0.39 8.51 -4.03
CA HIS A 738 1.35 9.49 -4.60
C HIS A 738 1.12 9.71 -6.10
N LEU A 739 0.80 8.66 -6.86
CA LEU A 739 0.52 8.78 -8.29
C LEU A 739 -0.81 9.52 -8.55
N VAL A 740 -1.82 9.28 -7.73
CA VAL A 740 -3.10 10.03 -7.76
C VAL A 740 -2.83 11.50 -7.49
N GLY A 741 -2.01 11.82 -6.48
CA GLY A 741 -1.54 13.18 -6.19
C GLY A 741 -0.84 13.83 -7.39
N ASP A 742 0.13 13.15 -8.01
CA ASP A 742 0.84 13.60 -9.21
C ASP A 742 -0.13 13.86 -10.39
N ASN A 743 -1.12 12.97 -10.56
CA ASN A 743 -2.16 13.15 -11.57
C ASN A 743 -3.05 14.37 -11.27
N LYS A 744 -3.48 14.58 -10.04
CA LYS A 744 -4.27 15.76 -9.62
C LYS A 744 -3.50 17.06 -9.91
N VAL A 745 -2.21 17.09 -9.61
CA VAL A 745 -1.35 18.25 -9.94
C VAL A 745 -1.26 18.46 -11.46
N SER A 746 -1.08 17.39 -12.23
CA SER A 746 -1.06 17.48 -13.72
C SER A 746 -2.40 17.98 -14.28
N LEU A 747 -3.53 17.59 -13.67
CA LEU A 747 -4.86 18.04 -14.03
C LEU A 747 -5.09 19.54 -13.77
N ARG A 748 -4.47 20.11 -12.72
CA ARG A 748 -4.48 21.56 -12.48
C ARG A 748 -3.87 22.30 -13.67
N GLY A 749 -2.78 21.80 -14.24
CA GLY A 749 -2.12 22.35 -15.43
C GLY A 749 -2.98 22.37 -16.72
N LEU A 750 -4.01 21.50 -16.80
CA LEU A 750 -4.96 21.48 -17.93
C LEU A 750 -6.02 22.59 -17.87
N CYS A 751 -6.14 23.29 -16.74
CA CYS A 751 -7.17 24.31 -16.49
C CYS A 751 -8.59 23.78 -16.83
N GLY A 752 -9.38 24.54 -17.60
CA GLY A 752 -10.73 24.13 -18.01
C GLY A 752 -10.81 23.04 -19.08
N ASN A 753 -9.67 22.57 -19.63
CA ASN A 753 -9.66 21.59 -20.75
C ASN A 753 -9.39 20.15 -20.27
N LYS A 754 -10.11 19.70 -19.25
CA LYS A 754 -10.03 18.37 -18.66
C LYS A 754 -10.85 17.34 -19.44
N THR A 755 -10.62 17.25 -20.77
CA THR A 755 -11.26 16.21 -21.59
C THR A 755 -10.56 14.87 -21.38
N LEU A 756 -11.29 13.76 -21.57
CA LEU A 756 -10.72 12.40 -21.45
C LEU A 756 -9.40 12.26 -22.23
N LYS A 757 -9.39 12.71 -23.50
CA LYS A 757 -8.19 12.66 -24.35
C LYS A 757 -7.02 13.47 -23.77
N ALA A 758 -7.29 14.63 -23.16
CA ALA A 758 -6.24 15.47 -22.57
C ALA A 758 -5.66 14.81 -21.30
N VAL A 759 -6.52 14.27 -20.45
CA VAL A 759 -6.12 13.57 -19.21
C VAL A 759 -5.33 12.31 -19.54
N GLN A 760 -5.82 11.48 -20.47
CA GLN A 760 -5.12 10.27 -20.91
C GLN A 760 -3.75 10.58 -21.53
N ARG A 761 -3.65 11.63 -22.34
CA ARG A 761 -2.36 12.08 -22.89
C ARG A 761 -1.36 12.44 -21.79
N CYS A 762 -1.78 13.21 -20.81
CA CYS A 762 -0.92 13.63 -19.70
C CYS A 762 -0.46 12.43 -18.87
N SER A 763 -1.39 11.56 -18.46
CA SER A 763 -1.06 10.40 -17.65
C SER A 763 -0.21 9.37 -18.39
N ALA A 764 -0.47 9.15 -19.71
CA ALA A 764 0.35 8.26 -20.54
C ALA A 764 1.79 8.76 -20.70
N ALA A 765 1.98 10.07 -20.82
CA ALA A 765 3.31 10.65 -21.01
C ALA A 765 4.08 10.81 -19.70
N ALA A 766 3.41 10.81 -18.54
CA ALA A 766 3.99 11.20 -17.25
C ALA A 766 5.27 10.44 -16.90
N TYR A 767 5.29 9.12 -17.11
CA TYR A 767 6.46 8.30 -16.87
C TYR A 767 7.67 8.73 -17.71
N GLY A 768 7.51 8.81 -19.04
CA GLY A 768 8.61 9.17 -19.93
C GLY A 768 9.05 10.64 -19.80
N LEU A 769 8.14 11.56 -19.48
CA LEU A 769 8.48 12.95 -19.19
C LEU A 769 9.31 13.05 -17.91
N LYS A 770 9.00 12.26 -16.89
CA LYS A 770 9.79 12.18 -15.67
C LYS A 770 11.20 11.63 -15.94
N GLU A 771 11.36 10.61 -16.80
CA GLU A 771 12.68 10.13 -17.24
C GLU A 771 13.49 11.26 -17.91
N CYS A 772 12.86 12.08 -18.77
CA CYS A 772 13.53 13.23 -19.39
C CYS A 772 13.99 14.26 -18.35
N CYS A 773 13.16 14.58 -17.36
CA CYS A 773 13.50 15.51 -16.29
C CYS A 773 14.65 14.98 -15.43
N THR A 774 14.61 13.70 -15.03
CA THR A 774 15.68 13.07 -14.26
C THR A 774 17.00 13.09 -15.01
N GLN A 775 17.00 12.77 -16.32
CA GLN A 775 18.19 12.82 -17.15
C GLN A 775 18.77 14.23 -17.25
N TYR A 776 17.90 15.24 -17.36
CA TYR A 776 18.33 16.64 -17.39
C TYR A 776 18.94 17.07 -16.06
N ASP A 777 18.36 16.65 -14.94
CA ASP A 777 18.85 16.94 -13.59
C ASP A 777 20.24 16.29 -13.38
N ASP A 778 20.39 15.03 -13.79
CA ASP A 778 21.68 14.32 -13.73
C ASP A 778 22.75 15.04 -14.55
N GLU A 779 22.45 15.47 -15.78
CA GLU A 779 23.36 16.22 -16.65
C GLU A 779 23.70 17.62 -16.14
N CYS A 780 22.84 18.20 -15.30
CA CYS A 780 23.08 19.48 -14.63
C CYS A 780 23.74 19.33 -13.25
N GLY A 781 23.98 18.10 -12.77
CA GLY A 781 24.45 17.83 -11.43
C GLY A 781 23.45 18.27 -10.35
N ILE A 782 22.18 18.42 -10.75
CA ILE A 782 21.07 18.64 -9.81
C ILE A 782 20.73 17.27 -9.24
N HIS A 783 21.47 16.87 -8.23
CA HIS A 783 21.00 15.74 -7.43
C HIS A 783 19.74 16.24 -6.72
N PRO A 784 18.61 15.43 -6.74
CA PRO A 784 17.56 15.73 -5.82
C PRO A 784 18.26 15.84 -4.48
N GLU A 785 18.32 17.05 -3.93
CA GLU A 785 18.70 17.21 -2.55
C GLU A 785 17.91 16.10 -1.90
N SER A 786 18.63 15.08 -1.35
CA SER A 786 17.97 14.26 -0.37
C SER A 786 17.32 15.33 0.45
N THR A 787 16.02 15.48 0.28
CA THR A 787 15.31 16.39 1.14
C THR A 787 15.65 15.86 2.51
N LYS A 788 16.75 16.32 3.04
CA LYS A 788 16.84 16.65 4.42
C LYS A 788 15.85 17.84 4.55
N HIS A 789 14.60 17.55 4.29
CA HIS A 789 13.61 17.97 5.23
C HIS A 789 14.29 17.55 6.50
N THR A 790 14.90 18.50 7.17
CA THR A 790 15.35 18.33 8.52
C THR A 790 14.30 17.44 9.09
N HIS A 791 14.62 16.12 9.23
CA HIS A 791 13.73 15.22 9.93
C HIS A 791 13.54 16.00 11.20
N ALA A 792 12.37 16.63 11.31
CA ALA A 792 12.12 17.61 12.33
C ALA A 792 12.68 16.93 13.55
N CYS A 793 13.73 17.52 14.15
CA CYS A 793 14.58 16.77 15.08
C CYS A 793 13.69 16.41 16.25
N THR A 794 12.92 15.35 16.09
CA THR A 794 11.93 14.84 17.05
C THR A 794 12.59 14.47 18.37
N THR A 795 13.93 14.35 18.36
CA THR A 795 14.71 14.05 19.56
C THR A 795 14.46 15.04 20.70
N GLN A 796 14.34 16.33 20.41
CA GLN A 796 14.04 17.34 21.46
C GLN A 796 12.61 17.19 21.97
N ASP A 797 11.66 16.96 21.06
CA ASP A 797 10.25 16.77 21.41
C ASP A 797 10.06 15.49 22.21
N VAL A 798 10.73 14.40 21.84
CA VAL A 798 10.71 13.14 22.60
C VAL A 798 11.32 13.31 23.98
N LYS A 799 12.42 14.08 24.14
CA LYS A 799 13.00 14.37 25.47
C LYS A 799 12.05 15.21 26.32
N ALA A 800 11.35 16.17 25.72
CA ALA A 800 10.34 16.97 26.42
C ALA A 800 9.12 16.10 26.81
N MET A 801 8.66 15.21 25.92
CA MET A 801 7.61 14.23 26.23
C MET A 801 8.05 13.28 27.35
N LEU A 802 9.30 12.79 27.32
CA LEU A 802 9.87 11.94 28.37
C LEU A 802 9.81 12.63 29.75
N THR A 803 10.16 13.90 29.82
CA THR A 803 10.06 14.67 31.07
C THR A 803 8.62 14.71 31.59
N ILE A 804 7.64 14.87 30.71
CA ILE A 804 6.21 14.85 31.07
C ILE A 804 5.77 13.46 31.54
N VAL A 805 6.20 12.40 30.86
CA VAL A 805 5.89 11.00 31.25
C VAL A 805 6.51 10.68 32.62
N GLN A 806 7.72 11.15 32.88
CA GLN A 806 8.37 10.98 34.19
C GLN A 806 7.59 11.69 35.32
N GLN A 807 6.98 12.86 35.04
CA GLN A 807 6.11 13.54 36.01
C GLN A 807 4.82 12.74 36.28
N ALA A 808 4.24 12.13 35.23
CA ALA A 808 3.03 11.30 35.37
C ALA A 808 3.30 9.98 36.06
N ARG A 809 4.54 9.48 36.06
CA ARG A 809 5.02 8.23 36.68
C ARG A 809 4.14 7.01 36.35
N PRO A 810 3.86 6.71 35.08
CA PRO A 810 2.96 5.62 34.70
C PRO A 810 3.50 4.25 35.17
N PHE A 811 4.82 4.06 35.17
CA PHE A 811 5.47 2.77 35.52
C PHE A 811 5.82 2.61 37.02
N GLN A 812 5.27 3.49 37.87
CA GLN A 812 5.26 3.31 39.33
C GLN A 812 3.84 2.94 39.73
N TYR A 813 3.61 1.62 39.95
CA TYR A 813 2.29 1.11 40.29
C TYR A 813 1.69 1.82 41.50
N GLN A 814 0.46 2.27 41.39
CA GLN A 814 -0.35 2.87 42.45
C GLN A 814 -1.76 2.27 42.40
N LYS A 815 -2.10 1.49 43.42
CA LYS A 815 -3.42 0.84 43.52
C LYS A 815 -4.57 1.85 43.41
N GLY A 816 -5.48 1.59 42.47
CA GLY A 816 -6.71 2.38 42.28
C GLY A 816 -6.49 3.77 41.68
N ARG A 817 -5.32 4.05 41.04
CA ARG A 817 -5.09 5.33 40.36
C ARG A 817 -5.93 5.41 39.08
N THR A 818 -6.76 6.43 39.00
CA THR A 818 -7.71 6.64 37.89
C THR A 818 -7.13 7.58 36.83
N LEU A 819 -7.51 7.35 35.57
CA LEU A 819 -7.25 8.23 34.42
C LEU A 819 -8.61 8.67 33.89
N GLN A 820 -8.94 9.96 34.02
CA GLN A 820 -10.32 10.44 33.77
C GLN A 820 -10.79 10.26 32.33
N SER A 821 -9.88 10.46 31.36
CA SER A 821 -10.22 10.26 29.94
C SER A 821 -10.39 8.78 29.57
N PHE A 822 -9.85 7.87 30.40
CA PHE A 822 -9.82 6.43 30.10
C PHE A 822 -10.16 5.58 31.36
N PRO A 823 -11.37 5.70 31.92
CA PRO A 823 -11.71 5.09 33.19
C PRO A 823 -11.72 3.55 33.16
N ASN A 824 -11.97 2.95 32.00
CA ASN A 824 -12.11 1.51 31.83
C ASN A 824 -10.95 0.88 31.04
N LEU A 825 -9.80 1.59 30.90
CA LEU A 825 -8.68 1.09 30.10
C LEU A 825 -8.04 -0.15 30.73
N THR A 826 -7.98 -1.22 29.99
CA THR A 826 -7.37 -2.50 30.38
C THR A 826 -5.84 -2.46 30.23
N LYS A 827 -5.15 -3.46 30.76
CA LYS A 827 -3.68 -3.55 30.70
C LYS A 827 -3.19 -3.82 29.26
N SER A 828 -3.89 -4.68 28.53
CA SER A 828 -3.63 -4.95 27.12
C SER A 828 -4.83 -4.60 26.25
N PRO A 829 -4.63 -4.11 25.02
CA PRO A 829 -5.72 -3.92 24.05
C PRO A 829 -6.46 -5.22 23.74
N LEU A 830 -5.82 -6.36 23.90
CA LEU A 830 -6.34 -7.70 23.60
C LEU A 830 -7.12 -8.34 24.77
N ASP A 831 -7.11 -7.74 25.97
CA ASP A 831 -7.88 -8.24 27.13
C ASP A 831 -9.38 -8.31 26.87
N GLN A 832 -9.87 -7.52 25.90
CA GLN A 832 -11.29 -7.50 25.50
C GLN A 832 -11.61 -8.49 24.36
N LEU A 833 -10.63 -9.24 23.88
CA LEU A 833 -10.81 -10.20 22.79
C LEU A 833 -11.50 -11.45 23.29
N ASP A 834 -12.75 -11.67 22.88
CA ASP A 834 -13.45 -12.93 23.12
C ASP A 834 -13.00 -13.98 22.11
N VAL A 835 -12.18 -14.92 22.58
CA VAL A 835 -11.59 -15.98 21.76
C VAL A 835 -12.65 -16.95 21.22
N ALA A 836 -13.76 -17.18 21.93
CA ALA A 836 -14.84 -18.06 21.45
C ALA A 836 -15.63 -17.41 20.30
N LEU A 837 -15.94 -16.12 20.46
CA LEU A 837 -16.58 -15.34 19.40
C LEU A 837 -15.65 -15.23 18.19
N LEU A 838 -14.36 -15.03 18.39
CA LEU A 838 -13.36 -15.02 17.32
C LEU A 838 -13.36 -16.36 16.57
N ASN A 839 -13.34 -17.48 17.27
CA ASN A 839 -13.34 -18.81 16.65
C ASN A 839 -14.61 -19.08 15.84
N THR A 840 -15.76 -18.71 16.37
CA THR A 840 -17.03 -18.83 15.66
C THR A 840 -17.06 -17.96 14.42
N TRP A 841 -16.62 -16.72 14.52
CA TRP A 841 -16.54 -15.78 13.42
C TRP A 841 -15.58 -16.28 12.32
N LEU A 842 -14.37 -16.73 12.67
CA LEU A 842 -13.42 -17.32 11.73
C LEU A 842 -13.99 -18.52 11.01
N THR A 843 -14.69 -19.42 11.72
CA THR A 843 -15.30 -20.62 11.13
C THR A 843 -16.35 -20.24 10.09
N ASN A 844 -17.22 -19.29 10.41
CA ASN A 844 -18.30 -18.87 9.52
C ASN A 844 -17.76 -18.18 8.26
N HIS A 845 -16.86 -17.24 8.41
CA HIS A 845 -16.31 -16.50 7.28
C HIS A 845 -15.36 -17.36 6.42
N LYS A 846 -14.57 -18.23 7.05
CA LYS A 846 -13.74 -19.21 6.33
C LYS A 846 -14.59 -20.12 5.43
N ARG A 847 -15.69 -20.65 5.96
CA ARG A 847 -16.64 -21.47 5.17
C ARG A 847 -17.16 -20.70 3.96
N LYS A 848 -17.56 -19.45 4.15
CA LYS A 848 -18.02 -18.56 3.06
C LYS A 848 -16.93 -18.36 2.00
N LEU A 849 -15.66 -18.13 2.40
CA LEU A 849 -14.55 -17.95 1.46
C LEU A 849 -14.26 -19.20 0.62
N PHE A 850 -14.23 -20.37 1.22
CA PHE A 850 -13.95 -21.62 0.52
C PHE A 850 -15.13 -22.12 -0.34
N SER A 851 -16.36 -21.90 0.07
CA SER A 851 -17.55 -22.32 -0.70
C SER A 851 -17.87 -21.41 -1.88
N GLY A 852 -17.28 -20.22 -1.93
CA GLY A 852 -17.64 -19.18 -2.91
C GLY A 852 -19.06 -18.64 -2.75
N VAL A 853 -19.83 -19.11 -1.76
CA VAL A 853 -21.19 -18.66 -1.45
C VAL A 853 -21.12 -17.55 -0.42
N HIS A 854 -21.54 -16.35 -0.80
CA HIS A 854 -21.85 -15.27 0.12
C HIS A 854 -23.36 -15.05 0.17
N ASP A 855 -23.94 -15.17 1.34
CA ASP A 855 -25.26 -14.62 1.59
C ASP A 855 -25.12 -13.08 1.66
N CYS A 856 -25.72 -12.42 0.67
CA CYS A 856 -25.70 -10.96 0.54
C CYS A 856 -26.55 -10.23 1.60
N ASN A 857 -27.27 -10.96 2.46
CA ASN A 857 -28.34 -10.38 3.26
C ASN A 857 -27.99 -10.06 4.73
N GLU A 858 -26.83 -10.47 5.25
CA GLU A 858 -26.47 -10.19 6.66
C GLU A 858 -25.38 -9.10 6.82
N GLU A 859 -24.62 -8.80 5.77
CA GLU A 859 -23.54 -7.79 5.84
C GLU A 859 -24.03 -6.39 5.45
N ASP A 860 -25.07 -6.27 4.62
CA ASP A 860 -25.61 -4.98 4.14
C ASP A 860 -26.29 -4.13 5.25
N ASN A 861 -26.81 -4.74 6.30
CA ASN A 861 -27.44 -3.98 7.40
C ASN A 861 -26.45 -3.36 8.39
N ASP A 862 -25.22 -3.89 8.48
CA ASP A 862 -24.15 -3.29 9.30
C ASP A 862 -23.32 -2.29 8.46
N GLU A 863 -23.33 -2.39 7.12
CA GLU A 863 -22.56 -1.54 6.20
C GLU A 863 -23.17 -0.15 6.00
N GLU A 864 -24.52 -0.02 5.98
CA GLU A 864 -25.18 1.28 5.83
C GLU A 864 -24.94 2.23 7.01
N ASN A 865 -24.67 1.70 8.21
CA ASN A 865 -24.35 2.53 9.37
C ASN A 865 -22.87 2.97 9.46
N GLU A 866 -21.93 2.25 8.79
CA GLU A 866 -20.53 2.66 8.73
C GLU A 866 -20.22 3.58 7.53
N LEU A 867 -20.98 3.49 6.43
CA LEU A 867 -20.83 4.37 5.26
C LEU A 867 -21.37 5.79 5.51
N ASN A 868 -22.37 5.93 6.38
CA ASN A 868 -22.90 7.25 6.74
C ASN A 868 -21.99 8.06 7.67
N ASP A 869 -21.03 7.43 8.36
CA ASP A 869 -20.05 8.14 9.20
C ASP A 869 -18.77 8.56 8.43
N GLY A 870 -18.60 8.15 7.19
CA GLY A 870 -17.37 8.34 6.39
C GLY A 870 -17.42 9.39 5.28
N ASP A 871 -18.61 9.72 4.75
CA ASP A 871 -18.74 10.47 3.49
C ASP A 871 -19.40 11.87 3.62
N GLU A 872 -19.86 12.28 4.80
CA GLU A 872 -20.29 13.65 5.00
C GLU A 872 -19.17 14.51 5.60
N ASN A 873 -18.61 15.37 4.79
CA ASN A 873 -17.68 16.46 5.03
C ASN A 873 -16.19 16.15 4.71
N THR A 874 -15.86 16.10 3.40
CA THR A 874 -14.63 16.76 2.98
C THR A 874 -14.82 18.26 3.20
N PRO A 875 -13.96 18.93 3.98
CA PRO A 875 -13.99 20.38 4.03
C PRO A 875 -13.75 20.89 2.60
N GLU A 876 -14.64 21.73 2.11
CA GLU A 876 -14.34 22.59 0.96
C GLU A 876 -13.09 23.35 1.34
N GLU A 877 -11.95 23.01 0.73
CA GLU A 877 -10.80 23.91 0.73
C GLU A 877 -11.25 25.14 -0.05
N ASP A 878 -11.59 26.18 0.67
CA ASP A 878 -11.76 27.53 0.14
C ASP A 878 -10.47 27.88 -0.63
N ASP A 879 -10.56 27.86 -1.95
CA ASP A 879 -9.57 28.42 -2.84
C ASP A 879 -9.46 29.92 -2.52
N VAL A 880 -8.53 30.29 -1.68
CA VAL A 880 -8.06 31.68 -1.55
C VAL A 880 -7.22 31.93 -2.79
N ASP A 881 -7.82 32.56 -3.79
CA ASP A 881 -7.13 33.20 -4.90
C ASP A 881 -6.20 34.31 -4.35
N ASP A 882 -4.89 34.11 -4.53
CA ASP A 882 -3.90 35.17 -4.72
C ASP A 882 -3.03 34.91 -5.96
#